data_2fa9f644332b50f249559784c4b99c9c
#
_entry.id   2fa9f644332b50f249559784c4b99c9c
#
_cell.length_a   1.000
_cell.length_b   1.000
_cell.length_c   1.000
_cell.angle_alpha   90.00
_cell.angle_beta   90.00
_cell.angle_gamma   90.00
#
_symmetry.space_group_name_H-M   'P 1'
#
loop_
_entity.id
_entity.type
_entity.pdbx_description
1 polymer ?
#
loop_
_entity_poly.entity_id
_entity_poly.type
_entity_poly.pdbx_seq_one_letter_code
_entity_poly.pdbx_strand_id
1 'polypeptide(L)'
;MKKKFFFAFCSLLSFYTIAQNNDPVVLEINNKSITKSEFLKVYLKNNSNPKFDKQSIDEYLNLYRKFKFKVLEAEQLGYDTLPKLKTELAGYRKTLSLPYLTDKNQNEKLITDCYERLKKEIRASHILIKVDENAQPADTLEAYNRIMQLKKKIEKGEDFGALARENSDDPSAQYNNGDLGYFTAFQMVFQFEDAAYNTKIGEICYPIRTKFGYHIIKVTDSRIAKGTMKAAHIMISATEKSSEEEKLNAENKIQEIYEKLKNGEKFEDLAQSYSEDLSSSEKGGLLPEFGTGTTTRMITEFETIAFSLENNNDFSAPFKTDFGYHIVKRIDLTPLASFEKLKKEIDTKIKRDERVNISQNQFIEKLKKEYNYQSLSKKGLKWFYKNIDTNYYNGGWNGNKLTTNKELFKISQRGFSQKEFANYLTENFRQHRKSSIKQLVNEQFKNWVNYEVLTFEKSQLEVKYPEFKALMQEYHDGVLLYEIMTDLVWNKASLDTTGLKNYYESNKSNYMWKDRVNATIYECGNQLIADKVVKLLKNDTINSKHILNIINDTTELNLSVKTNLYEQENVAYLKNVTLKKGVNSPIQFGQKNYVVKVDMFIPSTPKLLDETRGLVITDYQNYLEQTWLEELSKKYSFKVIEENIYNLQN
;
A
#
# COMPACT_ATOMS: atom_id res chain seq x y z
N MET A 1 -25.89 80.61 23.41
CA MET A 1 -25.01 79.83 24.25
C MET A 1 -25.14 78.36 23.87
N LYS A 2 -24.21 77.78 23.10
CA LYS A 2 -24.20 76.39 22.64
C LYS A 2 -23.14 75.67 23.45
N LYS A 3 -23.53 74.74 24.34
CA LYS A 3 -22.64 73.82 25.04
C LYS A 3 -22.25 72.66 24.14
N LYS A 4 -20.98 72.50 23.83
CA LYS A 4 -20.43 71.35 23.12
C LYS A 4 -20.16 70.28 24.19
N PHE A 5 -20.77 69.09 24.03
CA PHE A 5 -20.44 67.87 24.75
C PHE A 5 -19.31 67.16 23.99
N PHE A 6 -18.20 66.97 24.68
CA PHE A 6 -17.05 66.17 24.17
C PHE A 6 -17.23 64.75 24.69
N PHE A 7 -17.54 63.81 23.77
CA PHE A 7 -17.53 62.38 24.10
C PHE A 7 -16.14 61.84 23.90
N ALA A 8 -15.47 61.48 24.99
CA ALA A 8 -14.23 60.75 24.95
C ALA A 8 -14.52 59.26 24.69
N PHE A 9 -14.12 58.78 23.51
CA PHE A 9 -14.17 57.39 23.13
C PHE A 9 -12.90 56.72 23.65
N CYS A 10 -12.98 56.07 24.84
CA CYS A 10 -11.92 55.15 25.31
C CYS A 10 -12.01 53.86 24.51
N SER A 11 -11.15 53.73 23.49
CA SER A 11 -10.92 52.46 22.81
C SER A 11 -10.12 51.55 23.73
N LEU A 12 -10.77 50.56 24.36
CA LEU A 12 -10.12 49.43 24.97
C LEU A 12 -9.51 48.57 23.83
N LEU A 13 -8.24 48.77 23.56
CA LEU A 13 -7.41 47.82 22.80
C LEU A 13 -7.19 46.60 23.71
N SER A 14 -8.01 45.58 23.50
CA SER A 14 -7.75 44.24 24.01
C SER A 14 -6.52 43.71 23.31
N PHE A 15 -5.38 43.78 23.94
CA PHE A 15 -4.21 43.00 23.54
C PHE A 15 -4.56 41.53 23.74
N TYR A 16 -4.96 40.85 22.67
CA TYR A 16 -4.83 39.40 22.61
C TYR A 16 -3.33 39.08 22.64
N THR A 17 -2.79 38.81 23.80
CA THR A 17 -1.53 38.08 23.92
C THR A 17 -1.78 36.69 23.39
N ILE A 18 -1.43 36.47 22.11
CA ILE A 18 -1.16 35.13 21.61
C ILE A 18 -0.02 34.63 22.50
N ALA A 19 -0.32 33.68 23.38
CA ALA A 19 0.71 32.92 24.07
C ALA A 19 1.51 32.22 22.98
N GLN A 20 2.63 32.83 22.55
CA GLN A 20 3.68 32.13 21.85
C GLN A 20 4.08 30.98 22.78
N ASN A 21 3.79 29.76 22.38
CA ASN A 21 4.44 28.59 22.93
C ASN A 21 5.93 28.88 22.85
N ASN A 22 6.54 29.19 23.97
CA ASN A 22 7.98 29.45 24.09
C ASN A 22 8.67 28.09 23.96
N ASP A 23 8.87 27.62 22.69
CA ASP A 23 9.68 26.45 22.41
C ASP A 23 11.16 26.90 22.48
N PRO A 24 11.91 26.61 23.56
CA PRO A 24 13.21 27.18 23.77
C PRO A 24 14.20 26.70 22.73
N VAL A 25 15.07 27.58 22.26
CA VAL A 25 16.20 27.26 21.41
C VAL A 25 17.20 26.42 22.21
N VAL A 26 17.58 25.27 21.69
CA VAL A 26 18.56 24.34 22.30
C VAL A 26 19.91 24.36 21.59
N LEU A 27 19.92 24.67 20.28
CA LEU A 27 21.12 24.72 19.44
C LEU A 27 21.06 25.92 18.48
N GLU A 28 22.23 26.47 18.17
CA GLU A 28 22.43 27.39 17.06
C GLU A 28 23.48 26.79 16.10
N ILE A 29 23.11 26.62 14.82
CA ILE A 29 24.00 26.07 13.81
C ILE A 29 24.07 27.06 12.65
N ASN A 30 25.22 27.68 12.47
CA ASN A 30 25.45 28.66 11.42
C ASN A 30 24.27 29.67 11.25
N ASN A 31 23.88 30.33 12.32
CA ASN A 31 22.77 31.30 12.41
C ASN A 31 21.34 30.70 12.27
N LYS A 32 21.19 29.40 12.17
CA LYS A 32 19.88 28.73 12.24
C LYS A 32 19.66 28.24 13.69
N SER A 33 18.58 28.69 14.32
CA SER A 33 18.17 28.21 15.64
C SER A 33 17.39 26.91 15.52
N ILE A 34 17.70 25.95 16.37
CA ILE A 34 16.99 24.67 16.51
C ILE A 34 16.27 24.68 17.85
N THR A 35 14.98 24.46 17.83
CA THR A 35 14.17 24.46 19.05
C THR A 35 14.20 23.12 19.76
N LYS A 36 13.75 23.10 21.02
CA LYS A 36 13.63 21.90 21.84
C LYS A 36 12.74 20.84 21.16
N SER A 37 11.59 21.24 20.63
CA SER A 37 10.66 20.32 19.97
C SER A 37 11.25 19.73 18.67
N GLU A 38 11.96 20.54 17.88
CA GLU A 38 12.64 20.06 16.68
C GLU A 38 13.74 19.06 17.02
N PHE A 39 14.56 19.36 18.02
CA PHE A 39 15.62 18.44 18.45
C PHE A 39 15.06 17.14 19.03
N LEU A 40 14.10 17.22 19.96
CA LEU A 40 13.47 16.05 20.57
C LEU A 40 12.84 15.12 19.55
N LYS A 41 12.17 15.66 18.53
CA LYS A 41 11.55 14.87 17.49
C LYS A 41 12.56 13.96 16.77
N VAL A 42 13.71 14.50 16.42
CA VAL A 42 14.78 13.75 15.75
C VAL A 42 15.49 12.80 16.71
N TYR A 43 15.73 13.26 17.95
CA TYR A 43 16.37 12.46 18.99
C TYR A 43 15.56 11.21 19.35
N LEU A 44 14.25 11.37 19.60
CA LEU A 44 13.34 10.27 19.94
C LEU A 44 13.13 9.30 18.79
N LYS A 45 13.08 9.80 17.56
CA LYS A 45 12.93 8.93 16.38
C LYS A 45 14.12 8.03 16.14
N ASN A 46 15.33 8.54 16.39
CA ASN A 46 16.57 7.82 16.11
C ASN A 46 17.06 6.96 17.29
N ASN A 47 16.37 7.00 18.43
CA ASN A 47 16.72 6.22 19.61
C ASN A 47 15.53 5.39 20.07
N SER A 48 15.64 4.07 19.97
CA SER A 48 14.58 3.15 20.43
C SER A 48 14.43 3.13 21.97
N ASN A 49 15.47 3.52 22.70
CA ASN A 49 15.46 3.66 24.16
C ASN A 49 16.20 4.95 24.54
N PRO A 50 15.56 6.13 24.41
CA PRO A 50 16.20 7.41 24.59
C PRO A 50 16.59 7.63 26.06
N LYS A 51 17.85 7.99 26.29
CA LYS A 51 18.36 8.38 27.58
C LYS A 51 18.62 9.89 27.58
N PHE A 52 18.30 10.56 28.68
CA PHE A 52 18.41 12.02 28.79
C PHE A 52 19.54 12.46 29.77
N ASP A 53 20.44 11.53 30.08
CA ASP A 53 21.67 11.90 30.79
C ASP A 53 22.62 12.71 29.88
N LYS A 54 23.49 13.47 30.49
CA LYS A 54 24.39 14.38 29.76
C LYS A 54 25.27 13.67 28.76
N GLN A 55 25.79 12.48 29.09
CA GLN A 55 26.66 11.75 28.22
C GLN A 55 25.93 11.29 26.92
N SER A 56 24.74 10.71 27.06
CA SER A 56 23.92 10.27 25.92
C SER A 56 23.53 11.43 25.01
N ILE A 57 23.22 12.58 25.59
CA ILE A 57 22.91 13.80 24.83
C ILE A 57 24.14 14.31 24.11
N ASP A 58 25.29 14.37 24.74
CA ASP A 58 26.56 14.86 24.16
C ASP A 58 27.02 13.95 22.99
N GLU A 59 26.91 12.64 23.14
CA GLU A 59 27.19 11.68 22.07
C GLU A 59 26.27 11.93 20.85
N TYR A 60 24.98 12.11 21.08
CA TYR A 60 24.03 12.41 20.02
C TYR A 60 24.25 13.80 19.39
N LEU A 61 24.56 14.81 20.17
CA LEU A 61 24.91 16.16 19.68
C LEU A 61 26.10 16.12 18.73
N ASN A 62 27.10 15.29 19.02
CA ASN A 62 28.25 15.13 18.13
C ASN A 62 27.84 14.51 16.77
N LEU A 63 26.97 13.50 16.77
CA LEU A 63 26.43 12.91 15.54
C LEU A 63 25.58 13.93 14.78
N TYR A 64 24.69 14.63 15.48
CA TYR A 64 23.80 15.63 14.91
C TYR A 64 24.57 16.80 14.28
N ARG A 65 25.63 17.27 14.93
CA ARG A 65 26.53 18.30 14.40
C ARG A 65 27.18 17.87 13.09
N LYS A 66 27.76 16.66 13.06
CA LYS A 66 28.39 16.10 11.86
C LYS A 66 27.41 16.00 10.69
N PHE A 67 26.22 15.53 10.97
CA PHE A 67 25.12 15.46 10.01
C PHE A 67 24.75 16.84 9.44
N LYS A 68 24.46 17.80 10.33
CA LYS A 68 24.01 19.14 9.93
C LYS A 68 25.09 19.93 9.18
N PHE A 69 26.34 19.76 9.53
CA PHE A 69 27.45 20.42 8.80
C PHE A 69 27.53 19.94 7.35
N LYS A 70 27.36 18.64 7.11
CA LYS A 70 27.35 18.08 5.76
C LYS A 70 26.15 18.58 4.95
N VAL A 71 24.97 18.66 5.56
CA VAL A 71 23.77 19.19 4.90
C VAL A 71 23.95 20.66 4.53
N LEU A 72 24.48 21.48 5.47
CA LEU A 72 24.79 22.90 5.19
C LEU A 72 25.79 23.06 4.05
N GLU A 73 26.80 22.21 3.99
CA GLU A 73 27.76 22.23 2.89
C GLU A 73 27.10 21.87 1.57
N ALA A 74 26.22 20.85 1.55
CA ALA A 74 25.48 20.50 0.37
C ALA A 74 24.57 21.64 -0.12
N GLU A 75 23.86 22.34 0.78
CA GLU A 75 23.07 23.53 0.45
C GLU A 75 23.97 24.63 -0.12
N GLN A 76 25.13 24.90 0.49
CA GLN A 76 26.05 25.95 0.06
C GLN A 76 26.68 25.66 -1.32
N LEU A 77 26.90 24.40 -1.65
CA LEU A 77 27.39 23.95 -2.94
C LEU A 77 26.27 23.86 -3.98
N GLY A 78 25.01 24.13 -3.60
CA GLY A 78 23.87 24.19 -4.51
C GLY A 78 23.26 22.83 -4.88
N TYR A 79 23.52 21.77 -4.12
CA TYR A 79 22.94 20.44 -4.37
C TYR A 79 21.40 20.48 -4.32
N ASP A 80 20.82 21.31 -3.46
CA ASP A 80 19.36 21.55 -3.36
C ASP A 80 18.75 22.14 -4.64
N THR A 81 19.58 22.72 -5.51
CA THR A 81 19.15 23.32 -6.77
C THR A 81 19.19 22.34 -7.95
N LEU A 82 19.84 21.19 -7.81
CA LEU A 82 19.99 20.20 -8.87
C LEU A 82 18.63 19.64 -9.35
N PRO A 83 18.37 19.59 -10.66
CA PRO A 83 17.09 19.11 -11.20
C PRO A 83 16.73 17.69 -10.76
N LYS A 84 17.72 16.79 -10.65
CA LYS A 84 17.56 15.42 -10.15
C LYS A 84 16.97 15.42 -8.74
N LEU A 85 17.57 16.17 -7.81
CA LEU A 85 17.15 16.19 -6.41
C LEU A 85 15.80 16.88 -6.22
N LYS A 86 15.54 17.96 -6.96
CA LYS A 86 14.21 18.59 -6.99
C LYS A 86 13.12 17.63 -7.44
N THR A 87 13.38 16.83 -8.47
CA THR A 87 12.44 15.83 -8.99
C THR A 87 12.20 14.73 -7.96
N GLU A 88 13.26 14.26 -7.32
CA GLU A 88 13.17 13.23 -6.28
C GLU A 88 12.37 13.70 -5.06
N LEU A 89 12.68 14.88 -4.53
CA LEU A 89 11.93 15.50 -3.42
C LEU A 89 10.47 15.77 -3.77
N ALA A 90 10.18 16.19 -4.99
CA ALA A 90 8.81 16.34 -5.47
C ALA A 90 8.07 15.00 -5.51
N GLY A 91 8.76 13.92 -5.87
CA GLY A 91 8.23 12.55 -5.82
C GLY A 91 7.87 12.10 -4.40
N TYR A 92 8.80 12.29 -3.44
CA TYR A 92 8.54 12.02 -2.02
C TYR A 92 7.38 12.86 -1.51
N ARG A 93 7.39 14.17 -1.76
CA ARG A 93 6.31 15.07 -1.35
C ARG A 93 4.95 14.65 -1.89
N LYS A 94 4.88 14.23 -3.15
CA LYS A 94 3.65 13.70 -3.75
C LYS A 94 3.11 12.51 -2.98
N THR A 95 3.96 11.53 -2.65
CA THR A 95 3.57 10.32 -1.93
C THR A 95 3.17 10.62 -0.48
N LEU A 96 4.00 11.40 0.23
CA LEU A 96 3.79 11.75 1.63
C LEU A 96 2.59 12.68 1.87
N SER A 97 2.16 13.44 0.84
CA SER A 97 0.99 14.30 0.94
C SER A 97 -0.35 13.53 0.93
N LEU A 98 -0.40 12.31 0.39
CA LEU A 98 -1.65 11.56 0.20
C LEU A 98 -2.50 11.39 1.47
N PRO A 99 -1.94 11.05 2.65
CA PRO A 99 -2.71 10.92 3.88
C PRO A 99 -3.35 12.22 4.38
N TYR A 100 -2.82 13.38 3.94
CA TYR A 100 -3.33 14.71 4.31
C TYR A 100 -4.41 15.23 3.37
N LEU A 101 -4.63 14.57 2.23
CA LEU A 101 -5.62 14.93 1.22
C LEU A 101 -6.93 14.16 1.38
N THR A 102 -7.16 13.60 2.55
CA THR A 102 -8.38 12.90 2.93
C THR A 102 -8.82 13.34 4.31
N ASP A 103 -10.13 13.38 4.55
CA ASP A 103 -10.64 13.60 5.90
C ASP A 103 -10.60 12.28 6.67
N LYS A 104 -9.62 12.13 7.58
CA LYS A 104 -9.45 10.93 8.40
C LYS A 104 -10.70 10.59 9.21
N ASN A 105 -11.38 11.60 9.75
CA ASN A 105 -12.58 11.39 10.57
C ASN A 105 -13.73 10.86 9.72
N GLN A 106 -13.91 11.39 8.51
CA GLN A 106 -14.91 10.90 7.57
C GLN A 106 -14.60 9.48 7.08
N ASN A 107 -13.32 9.18 6.85
CA ASN A 107 -12.91 7.83 6.46
C ASN A 107 -13.16 6.81 7.58
N GLU A 108 -12.80 7.12 8.82
CA GLU A 108 -13.09 6.27 9.97
C GLU A 108 -14.60 6.07 10.15
N LYS A 109 -15.37 7.13 9.97
CA LYS A 109 -16.85 7.05 9.99
C LYS A 109 -17.37 6.12 8.90
N LEU A 110 -16.90 6.26 7.66
CA LEU A 110 -17.32 5.38 6.56
C LEU A 110 -16.98 3.92 6.83
N ILE A 111 -15.81 3.65 7.39
CA ILE A 111 -15.39 2.29 7.77
C ILE A 111 -16.32 1.74 8.83
N THR A 112 -16.63 2.54 9.85
CA THR A 112 -17.56 2.17 10.93
C THR A 112 -18.99 1.93 10.40
N ASP A 113 -19.51 2.84 9.57
CA ASP A 113 -20.83 2.72 8.96
C ASP A 113 -20.93 1.44 8.09
N CYS A 114 -19.89 1.13 7.31
CA CYS A 114 -19.83 -0.10 6.54
C CYS A 114 -19.85 -1.35 7.43
N TYR A 115 -19.09 -1.35 8.53
CA TYR A 115 -19.10 -2.46 9.47
C TYR A 115 -20.47 -2.64 10.13
N GLU A 116 -21.13 -1.56 10.56
CA GLU A 116 -22.48 -1.61 11.11
C GLU A 116 -23.51 -2.17 10.10
N ARG A 117 -23.34 -1.82 8.81
CA ARG A 117 -24.15 -2.42 7.73
C ARG A 117 -23.82 -3.91 7.53
N LEU A 118 -22.56 -4.33 7.64
CA LEU A 118 -22.16 -5.75 7.54
C LEU A 118 -22.77 -6.62 8.64
N LYS A 119 -23.11 -6.05 9.81
CA LYS A 119 -23.79 -6.77 10.91
C LYS A 119 -25.27 -7.03 10.63
N LYS A 120 -25.83 -6.46 9.57
CA LYS A 120 -27.24 -6.47 9.27
C LYS A 120 -27.50 -6.75 7.79
N GLU A 121 -28.37 -7.66 7.48
CA GLU A 121 -28.82 -7.96 6.13
C GLU A 121 -30.20 -7.36 5.90
N ILE A 122 -30.39 -6.74 4.73
CA ILE A 122 -31.63 -6.14 4.27
C ILE A 122 -32.19 -6.98 3.12
N ARG A 123 -33.47 -7.35 3.18
CA ARG A 123 -34.19 -7.91 2.03
C ARG A 123 -34.99 -6.80 1.36
N ALA A 124 -34.84 -6.67 0.06
CA ALA A 124 -35.56 -5.66 -0.67
C ALA A 124 -35.96 -6.12 -2.07
N SER A 125 -37.08 -5.58 -2.54
CA SER A 125 -37.48 -5.65 -3.94
C SER A 125 -37.25 -4.32 -4.64
N HIS A 126 -36.97 -4.31 -5.94
CA HIS A 126 -36.78 -3.10 -6.71
C HIS A 126 -37.46 -3.10 -8.08
N ILE A 127 -37.65 -1.91 -8.62
CA ILE A 127 -37.99 -1.66 -10.02
C ILE A 127 -36.95 -0.73 -10.58
N LEU A 128 -36.34 -1.08 -11.70
CA LEU A 128 -35.39 -0.28 -12.46
C LEU A 128 -36.01 0.29 -13.71
N ILE A 129 -35.89 1.58 -13.94
CA ILE A 129 -36.06 2.21 -15.25
C ILE A 129 -34.69 2.64 -15.75
N LYS A 130 -34.22 1.91 -16.79
CA LYS A 130 -32.87 2.07 -17.32
C LYS A 130 -32.73 3.41 -18.01
N VAL A 131 -31.64 4.11 -17.71
CA VAL A 131 -31.21 5.30 -18.43
C VAL A 131 -29.69 5.43 -18.32
N ASP A 132 -29.04 5.75 -19.43
CA ASP A 132 -27.57 5.86 -19.47
C ASP A 132 -27.08 6.90 -18.46
N GLU A 133 -25.93 6.65 -17.86
CA GLU A 133 -25.32 7.57 -16.89
C GLU A 133 -25.16 8.98 -17.45
N ASN A 134 -24.83 9.08 -18.73
CA ASN A 134 -24.61 10.32 -19.47
C ASN A 134 -25.79 10.72 -20.39
N ALA A 135 -27.00 10.17 -20.14
CA ALA A 135 -28.19 10.47 -20.91
C ALA A 135 -28.52 11.96 -20.96
N GLN A 136 -29.18 12.38 -22.03
CA GLN A 136 -29.63 13.77 -22.15
C GLN A 136 -30.66 14.11 -21.05
N PRO A 137 -30.77 15.38 -20.64
CA PRO A 137 -31.73 15.78 -19.60
C PRO A 137 -33.16 15.39 -19.90
N ALA A 138 -33.58 15.35 -21.16
CA ALA A 138 -34.91 14.93 -21.56
C ALA A 138 -35.15 13.44 -21.26
N ASP A 139 -34.22 12.55 -21.66
CA ASP A 139 -34.33 11.12 -21.43
C ASP A 139 -34.27 10.80 -19.92
N THR A 140 -33.44 11.53 -19.18
CA THR A 140 -33.34 11.45 -17.72
C THR A 140 -34.64 11.83 -17.07
N LEU A 141 -35.33 12.90 -17.55
CA LEU A 141 -36.59 13.35 -17.02
C LEU A 141 -37.75 12.38 -17.36
N GLU A 142 -37.74 11.81 -18.56
CA GLU A 142 -38.70 10.77 -18.97
C GLU A 142 -38.61 9.54 -18.06
N ALA A 143 -37.39 9.00 -17.86
CA ALA A 143 -37.18 7.85 -16.99
C ALA A 143 -37.59 8.16 -15.54
N TYR A 144 -37.29 9.37 -15.04
CA TYR A 144 -37.73 9.81 -13.71
C TYR A 144 -39.24 9.89 -13.59
N ASN A 145 -39.91 10.44 -14.58
CA ASN A 145 -41.39 10.53 -14.57
C ASN A 145 -42.03 9.13 -14.64
N ARG A 146 -41.48 8.21 -15.44
CA ARG A 146 -41.96 6.83 -15.52
C ARG A 146 -41.84 6.11 -14.18
N ILE A 147 -40.68 6.17 -13.50
CA ILE A 147 -40.50 5.54 -12.18
C ILE A 147 -41.39 6.16 -11.12
N MET A 148 -41.63 7.49 -11.17
CA MET A 148 -42.55 8.19 -10.26
C MET A 148 -44.01 7.78 -10.46
N GLN A 149 -44.41 7.47 -11.70
CA GLN A 149 -45.75 6.94 -11.98
C GLN A 149 -45.92 5.55 -11.37
N LEU A 150 -44.93 4.67 -11.48
CA LEU A 150 -44.93 3.34 -10.86
C LEU A 150 -44.99 3.46 -9.34
N LYS A 151 -44.19 4.34 -8.72
CA LYS A 151 -44.26 4.60 -7.28
C LYS A 151 -45.68 4.99 -6.84
N LYS A 152 -46.34 5.90 -7.57
CA LYS A 152 -47.72 6.32 -7.27
C LYS A 152 -48.74 5.20 -7.38
N LYS A 153 -48.57 4.24 -8.32
CA LYS A 153 -49.42 3.06 -8.44
C LYS A 153 -49.30 2.16 -7.22
N ILE A 154 -48.04 1.89 -6.79
CA ILE A 154 -47.76 1.08 -5.60
C ILE A 154 -48.36 1.75 -4.33
N GLU A 155 -48.19 3.08 -4.20
CA GLU A 155 -48.77 3.83 -3.07
C GLU A 155 -50.33 3.79 -3.06
N LYS A 156 -50.99 3.50 -4.20
CA LYS A 156 -52.42 3.26 -4.30
C LYS A 156 -52.82 1.81 -4.04
N GLY A 157 -51.86 0.92 -3.77
CA GLY A 157 -52.10 -0.46 -3.41
C GLY A 157 -51.94 -1.49 -4.54
N GLU A 158 -51.41 -1.08 -5.73
CA GLU A 158 -51.06 -2.03 -6.75
C GLU A 158 -49.88 -2.91 -6.29
N ASP A 159 -49.88 -4.19 -6.66
CA ASP A 159 -48.87 -5.14 -6.23
C ASP A 159 -47.49 -4.78 -6.79
N PHE A 160 -46.49 -4.70 -5.90
CA PHE A 160 -45.12 -4.33 -6.26
C PHE A 160 -44.48 -5.35 -7.21
N GLY A 161 -44.64 -6.64 -6.94
CA GLY A 161 -44.03 -7.73 -7.71
C GLY A 161 -44.60 -7.81 -9.13
N ALA A 162 -45.91 -7.66 -9.29
CA ALA A 162 -46.57 -7.60 -10.59
C ALA A 162 -46.04 -6.40 -11.40
N LEU A 163 -45.97 -5.22 -10.80
CA LEU A 163 -45.44 -4.01 -11.46
C LEU A 163 -43.94 -4.16 -11.79
N ALA A 164 -43.15 -4.81 -10.93
CA ALA A 164 -41.75 -5.11 -11.21
C ALA A 164 -41.60 -6.04 -12.43
N ARG A 165 -42.34 -7.13 -12.47
CA ARG A 165 -42.31 -8.08 -13.60
C ARG A 165 -42.71 -7.40 -14.91
N GLU A 166 -43.67 -6.53 -14.91
CA GLU A 166 -44.21 -5.88 -16.13
C GLU A 166 -43.38 -4.70 -16.62
N ASN A 167 -42.76 -3.94 -15.69
CA ASN A 167 -42.23 -2.61 -16.02
C ASN A 167 -40.74 -2.44 -15.75
N SER A 168 -40.11 -3.36 -14.98
CA SER A 168 -38.69 -3.23 -14.65
C SER A 168 -37.81 -3.57 -15.87
N ASP A 169 -36.82 -2.72 -16.12
CA ASP A 169 -35.77 -2.97 -17.11
C ASP A 169 -34.65 -3.86 -16.54
N ASP A 170 -34.78 -4.34 -15.30
CA ASP A 170 -33.91 -5.41 -14.75
C ASP A 170 -34.44 -6.77 -15.24
N PRO A 171 -33.64 -7.54 -16.04
CA PRO A 171 -34.09 -8.81 -16.56
C PRO A 171 -34.48 -9.84 -15.50
N SER A 172 -33.91 -9.75 -14.29
CA SER A 172 -34.20 -10.68 -13.20
C SER A 172 -35.64 -10.53 -12.67
N ALA A 173 -36.23 -9.35 -12.84
CA ALA A 173 -37.59 -9.08 -12.37
C ALA A 173 -38.66 -9.98 -13.01
N GLN A 174 -38.38 -10.54 -14.20
CA GLN A 174 -39.27 -11.50 -14.86
C GLN A 174 -39.45 -12.80 -14.07
N TYR A 175 -38.44 -13.16 -13.27
CA TYR A 175 -38.41 -14.42 -12.51
C TYR A 175 -38.61 -14.21 -11.03
N ASN A 176 -38.01 -13.15 -10.46
CA ASN A 176 -38.01 -12.91 -9.02
C ASN A 176 -38.99 -11.84 -8.58
N ASN A 177 -39.86 -11.31 -9.47
CA ASN A 177 -40.80 -10.20 -9.16
C ASN A 177 -40.12 -8.97 -8.54
N GLY A 178 -38.83 -8.76 -8.90
CA GLY A 178 -38.02 -7.68 -8.35
C GLY A 178 -37.40 -7.98 -6.98
N ASP A 179 -37.67 -9.11 -6.34
CA ASP A 179 -37.05 -9.48 -5.06
C ASP A 179 -35.58 -9.85 -5.24
N LEU A 180 -34.73 -9.13 -4.56
CA LEU A 180 -33.28 -9.31 -4.60
C LEU A 180 -32.74 -10.23 -3.49
N GLY A 181 -33.62 -10.73 -2.63
CA GLY A 181 -33.22 -11.46 -1.43
C GLY A 181 -32.48 -10.58 -0.42
N TYR A 182 -31.81 -11.22 0.54
CA TYR A 182 -31.00 -10.51 1.52
C TYR A 182 -29.67 -10.07 0.96
N PHE A 183 -29.22 -8.89 1.34
CA PHE A 183 -27.90 -8.35 1.01
C PHE A 183 -27.37 -7.46 2.12
N THR A 184 -26.05 -7.25 2.11
CA THR A 184 -25.35 -6.38 3.06
C THR A 184 -24.43 -5.40 2.32
N ALA A 185 -23.60 -4.67 3.07
CA ALA A 185 -22.67 -3.71 2.50
C ALA A 185 -21.77 -4.34 1.42
N PHE A 186 -21.49 -3.57 0.37
CA PHE A 186 -20.65 -3.94 -0.80
C PHE A 186 -21.25 -4.96 -1.77
N GLN A 187 -22.46 -5.42 -1.55
CA GLN A 187 -23.14 -6.35 -2.47
C GLN A 187 -24.00 -5.63 -3.52
N MET A 188 -24.34 -4.36 -3.28
CA MET A 188 -25.04 -3.48 -4.21
C MET A 188 -24.20 -2.25 -4.53
N VAL A 189 -24.52 -1.52 -5.61
CA VAL A 189 -23.94 -0.19 -5.83
C VAL A 189 -24.33 0.73 -4.67
N PHE A 190 -23.41 1.60 -4.26
CA PHE A 190 -23.55 2.33 -2.99
C PHE A 190 -24.85 3.12 -2.86
N GLN A 191 -25.30 3.82 -3.92
CA GLN A 191 -26.52 4.61 -3.88
C GLN A 191 -27.76 3.74 -3.61
N PHE A 192 -27.79 2.52 -4.15
CA PHE A 192 -28.83 1.54 -3.92
C PHE A 192 -28.79 1.02 -2.48
N GLU A 193 -27.61 0.59 -2.05
CA GLU A 193 -27.37 0.12 -0.68
C GLU A 193 -27.79 1.19 0.34
N ASP A 194 -27.31 2.42 0.15
CA ASP A 194 -27.60 3.53 1.07
C ASP A 194 -29.10 3.81 1.19
N ALA A 195 -29.81 3.81 0.05
CA ALA A 195 -31.25 3.98 0.05
C ALA A 195 -31.98 2.82 0.77
N ALA A 196 -31.56 1.58 0.56
CA ALA A 196 -32.15 0.42 1.21
C ALA A 196 -31.96 0.46 2.73
N TYR A 197 -30.74 0.79 3.21
CA TYR A 197 -30.45 0.87 4.65
C TYR A 197 -31.16 2.05 5.34
N ASN A 198 -31.52 3.11 4.60
CA ASN A 198 -32.23 4.29 5.12
C ASN A 198 -33.75 4.20 4.96
N THR A 199 -34.28 3.14 4.34
CA THR A 199 -35.71 2.93 4.15
C THR A 199 -36.22 1.95 5.22
N LYS A 200 -37.35 2.26 5.86
CA LYS A 200 -37.94 1.37 6.87
C LYS A 200 -38.58 0.14 6.25
N ILE A 201 -38.62 -0.94 7.02
CA ILE A 201 -39.34 -2.16 6.61
C ILE A 201 -40.79 -1.84 6.26
N GLY A 202 -41.24 -2.31 5.10
CA GLY A 202 -42.58 -2.05 4.53
C GLY A 202 -42.68 -0.78 3.70
N GLU A 203 -41.74 0.16 3.81
CA GLU A 203 -41.78 1.42 3.05
C GLU A 203 -41.04 1.29 1.69
N ILE A 204 -41.30 2.28 0.82
CA ILE A 204 -40.71 2.42 -0.50
C ILE A 204 -39.90 3.72 -0.54
N CYS A 205 -38.64 3.65 -0.95
CA CYS A 205 -37.81 4.85 -1.09
C CYS A 205 -38.31 5.78 -2.20
N TYR A 206 -37.87 7.05 -2.17
CA TYR A 206 -37.96 7.92 -3.35
C TYR A 206 -37.03 7.40 -4.45
N PRO A 207 -37.35 7.71 -5.76
CA PRO A 207 -36.48 7.29 -6.83
C PRO A 207 -35.04 7.72 -6.62
N ILE A 208 -34.14 6.77 -6.65
CA ILE A 208 -32.71 6.99 -6.56
C ILE A 208 -32.05 6.80 -7.93
N ARG A 209 -30.98 7.54 -8.18
CA ARG A 209 -30.21 7.45 -9.41
C ARG A 209 -28.93 6.64 -9.17
N THR A 210 -28.74 5.61 -10.00
CA THR A 210 -27.46 4.88 -10.10
C THR A 210 -26.92 4.95 -11.54
N LYS A 211 -25.78 4.39 -11.81
CA LYS A 211 -25.23 4.26 -13.17
C LYS A 211 -26.15 3.46 -14.11
N PHE A 212 -27.02 2.62 -13.59
CA PHE A 212 -27.94 1.80 -14.38
C PHE A 212 -29.23 2.52 -14.76
N GLY A 213 -29.70 3.46 -13.95
CA GLY A 213 -30.97 4.11 -14.15
C GLY A 213 -31.58 4.63 -12.86
N TYR A 214 -32.89 4.83 -12.87
CA TYR A 214 -33.66 5.15 -11.68
C TYR A 214 -34.24 3.90 -11.06
N HIS A 215 -34.15 3.81 -9.74
CA HIS A 215 -34.70 2.70 -8.96
C HIS A 215 -35.70 3.22 -7.94
N ILE A 216 -36.77 2.45 -7.68
CA ILE A 216 -37.52 2.47 -6.41
C ILE A 216 -37.28 1.15 -5.70
N ILE A 217 -37.09 1.19 -4.40
CA ILE A 217 -36.75 0.07 -3.56
C ILE A 217 -37.79 -0.06 -2.46
N LYS A 218 -38.38 -1.24 -2.31
CA LYS A 218 -39.25 -1.61 -1.19
C LYS A 218 -38.44 -2.53 -0.25
N VAL A 219 -38.22 -2.07 0.97
CA VAL A 219 -37.59 -2.93 1.99
C VAL A 219 -38.65 -3.84 2.58
N THR A 220 -38.44 -5.14 2.50
CA THR A 220 -39.42 -6.14 2.94
C THR A 220 -39.07 -6.76 4.28
N ASP A 221 -37.77 -6.89 4.59
CA ASP A 221 -37.32 -7.47 5.84
C ASP A 221 -35.88 -7.01 6.21
N SER A 222 -35.48 -7.28 7.44
CA SER A 222 -34.14 -7.05 7.93
C SER A 222 -33.78 -8.04 9.05
N ARG A 223 -32.60 -8.64 8.96
CA ARG A 223 -32.12 -9.62 9.93
C ARG A 223 -30.66 -9.34 10.35
N ILE A 224 -30.23 -9.95 11.44
CA ILE A 224 -28.82 -9.98 11.81
C ILE A 224 -28.07 -10.82 10.78
N ALA A 225 -26.87 -10.36 10.39
CA ALA A 225 -26.02 -11.05 9.44
C ALA A 225 -25.66 -12.46 9.95
N LYS A 226 -25.89 -13.46 9.11
CA LYS A 226 -25.70 -14.88 9.45
C LYS A 226 -24.26 -15.36 9.29
N GLY A 227 -23.39 -14.57 8.63
CA GLY A 227 -22.03 -14.96 8.29
C GLY A 227 -21.90 -15.53 6.87
N THR A 228 -20.75 -16.10 6.57
CA THR A 228 -20.42 -16.70 5.27
C THR A 228 -20.56 -18.19 5.32
N MET A 229 -21.42 -18.74 4.46
CA MET A 229 -21.71 -20.15 4.35
C MET A 229 -20.84 -20.80 3.27
N LYS A 230 -20.18 -21.90 3.63
CA LYS A 230 -19.57 -22.84 2.70
C LYS A 230 -20.44 -24.10 2.67
N ALA A 231 -21.01 -24.44 1.51
CA ALA A 231 -21.92 -25.54 1.35
C ALA A 231 -21.65 -26.36 0.09
N ALA A 232 -22.16 -27.58 0.08
CA ALA A 232 -22.28 -28.40 -1.11
C ALA A 232 -23.74 -28.73 -1.37
N HIS A 233 -24.11 -28.99 -2.61
CA HIS A 233 -25.47 -29.43 -2.94
C HIS A 233 -25.51 -30.58 -3.95
N ILE A 234 -26.63 -31.28 -3.93
CA ILE A 234 -27.05 -32.21 -4.95
C ILE A 234 -28.33 -31.65 -5.56
N MET A 235 -28.42 -31.52 -6.86
CA MET A 235 -29.58 -31.00 -7.59
C MET A 235 -30.07 -32.00 -8.62
N ILE A 236 -31.37 -32.21 -8.66
CA ILE A 236 -32.05 -32.90 -9.75
C ILE A 236 -32.99 -31.88 -10.42
N SER A 237 -32.76 -31.65 -11.69
CA SER A 237 -33.44 -30.59 -12.45
C SER A 237 -34.93 -30.92 -12.67
N ALA A 238 -35.77 -29.96 -12.32
CA ALA A 238 -37.24 -30.04 -12.59
C ALA A 238 -37.81 -28.62 -12.59
N THR A 239 -37.79 -27.97 -13.76
CA THR A 239 -38.26 -26.59 -13.92
C THR A 239 -39.79 -26.52 -14.08
N GLU A 240 -40.36 -25.32 -14.07
CA GLU A 240 -41.78 -25.12 -14.37
C GLU A 240 -42.20 -25.70 -15.72
N LYS A 241 -41.28 -25.78 -16.69
CA LYS A 241 -41.52 -26.26 -18.03
C LYS A 241 -41.45 -27.78 -18.16
N SER A 242 -40.98 -28.46 -17.13
CA SER A 242 -40.91 -29.92 -17.06
C SER A 242 -42.31 -30.52 -16.96
N SER A 243 -42.55 -31.65 -17.62
CA SER A 243 -43.80 -32.40 -17.49
C SER A 243 -44.01 -32.90 -16.05
N GLU A 244 -45.25 -33.22 -15.69
CA GLU A 244 -45.57 -33.75 -14.36
C GLU A 244 -44.85 -35.10 -14.09
N GLU A 245 -44.64 -35.91 -15.13
CA GLU A 245 -43.87 -37.14 -15.02
C GLU A 245 -42.39 -36.89 -14.73
N GLU A 246 -41.76 -35.91 -15.41
CA GLU A 246 -40.37 -35.51 -15.14
C GLU A 246 -40.22 -34.94 -13.73
N LYS A 247 -41.17 -34.13 -13.28
CA LYS A 247 -41.17 -33.57 -11.89
C LYS A 247 -41.26 -34.67 -10.84
N LEU A 248 -42.17 -35.67 -11.05
CA LEU A 248 -42.32 -36.80 -10.15
C LEU A 248 -41.05 -37.69 -10.15
N ASN A 249 -40.46 -37.94 -11.33
CA ASN A 249 -39.22 -38.70 -11.44
C ASN A 249 -38.06 -37.98 -10.70
N ALA A 250 -37.94 -36.65 -10.83
CA ALA A 250 -36.94 -35.88 -10.13
C ALA A 250 -37.14 -35.92 -8.61
N GLU A 251 -38.38 -35.83 -8.13
CA GLU A 251 -38.73 -35.94 -6.71
C GLU A 251 -38.37 -37.34 -6.15
N ASN A 252 -38.73 -38.40 -6.87
CA ASN A 252 -38.38 -39.77 -6.45
C ASN A 252 -36.86 -39.98 -6.43
N LYS A 253 -36.14 -39.46 -7.44
CA LYS A 253 -34.68 -39.57 -7.52
C LYS A 253 -33.98 -38.84 -6.39
N ILE A 254 -34.38 -37.62 -6.09
CA ILE A 254 -33.76 -36.86 -4.96
C ILE A 254 -34.07 -37.51 -3.61
N GLN A 255 -35.27 -38.11 -3.45
CA GLN A 255 -35.65 -38.86 -2.26
C GLN A 255 -34.80 -40.12 -2.09
N GLU A 256 -34.55 -40.87 -3.20
CA GLU A 256 -33.63 -42.04 -3.15
C GLU A 256 -32.21 -41.64 -2.71
N ILE A 257 -31.71 -40.54 -3.25
CA ILE A 257 -30.39 -39.98 -2.86
C ILE A 257 -30.38 -39.62 -1.36
N TYR A 258 -31.45 -39.01 -0.88
CA TYR A 258 -31.60 -38.68 0.54
C TYR A 258 -31.57 -39.91 1.46
N GLU A 259 -32.23 -41.00 1.08
CA GLU A 259 -32.14 -42.27 1.83
C GLU A 259 -30.73 -42.88 1.80
N LYS A 260 -30.01 -42.78 0.67
CA LYS A 260 -28.60 -43.21 0.57
C LYS A 260 -27.71 -42.40 1.53
N LEU A 261 -27.92 -41.08 1.60
CA LEU A 261 -27.21 -40.21 2.57
C LEU A 261 -27.49 -40.62 4.03
N LYS A 262 -28.74 -40.91 4.38
CA LYS A 262 -29.14 -41.37 5.70
C LYS A 262 -28.51 -42.75 6.06
N ASN A 263 -28.27 -43.58 5.05
CA ASN A 263 -27.60 -44.85 5.19
C ASN A 263 -26.06 -44.75 5.25
N GLY A 264 -25.51 -43.51 5.19
CA GLY A 264 -24.10 -43.23 5.41
C GLY A 264 -23.25 -43.21 4.14
N GLU A 265 -23.86 -43.17 2.93
CA GLU A 265 -23.11 -42.92 1.70
C GLU A 265 -22.55 -41.50 1.71
N LYS A 266 -21.37 -41.30 1.11
CA LYS A 266 -20.71 -40.01 1.12
C LYS A 266 -21.43 -39.03 0.21
N PHE A 267 -21.65 -37.81 0.74
CA PHE A 267 -22.32 -36.74 0.01
C PHE A 267 -21.62 -36.38 -1.30
N GLU A 268 -20.30 -36.31 -1.25
CA GLU A 268 -19.45 -35.92 -2.39
C GLU A 268 -19.52 -36.94 -3.54
N ASP A 269 -19.56 -38.24 -3.21
CA ASP A 269 -19.67 -39.33 -4.18
C ASP A 269 -21.05 -39.32 -4.83
N LEU A 270 -22.10 -39.11 -4.07
CA LEU A 270 -23.47 -38.99 -4.56
C LEU A 270 -23.66 -37.72 -5.41
N ALA A 271 -23.04 -36.60 -5.03
CA ALA A 271 -23.06 -35.37 -5.82
C ALA A 271 -22.41 -35.60 -7.20
N GLN A 272 -21.25 -36.26 -7.26
CA GLN A 272 -20.58 -36.58 -8.49
C GLN A 272 -21.39 -37.55 -9.38
N SER A 273 -22.07 -38.51 -8.77
CA SER A 273 -22.78 -39.57 -9.51
C SER A 273 -24.17 -39.13 -9.98
N TYR A 274 -24.85 -38.29 -9.25
CA TYR A 274 -26.28 -38.01 -9.44
C TYR A 274 -26.64 -36.54 -9.64
N SER A 275 -25.82 -35.58 -9.21
CA SER A 275 -26.17 -34.17 -9.33
C SER A 275 -26.16 -33.72 -10.78
N GLU A 276 -27.22 -33.03 -11.18
CA GLU A 276 -27.41 -32.49 -12.52
C GLU A 276 -26.91 -31.04 -12.63
N ASP A 277 -26.40 -30.44 -11.50
CA ASP A 277 -25.66 -29.20 -11.56
C ASP A 277 -24.20 -29.47 -11.97
N LEU A 278 -23.91 -29.35 -13.25
CA LEU A 278 -22.60 -29.59 -13.84
C LEU A 278 -21.53 -28.62 -13.33
N SER A 279 -21.92 -27.48 -12.75
CA SER A 279 -20.97 -26.49 -12.26
C SER A 279 -20.30 -26.91 -10.96
N SER A 280 -20.97 -27.76 -10.16
CA SER A 280 -20.52 -28.20 -8.84
C SER A 280 -20.35 -29.73 -8.71
N SER A 281 -21.06 -30.53 -9.51
CA SER A 281 -21.07 -32.01 -9.38
C SER A 281 -19.67 -32.62 -9.37
N GLU A 282 -18.79 -32.26 -10.34
CA GLU A 282 -17.42 -32.76 -10.41
C GLU A 282 -16.56 -32.41 -9.17
N LYS A 283 -16.97 -31.39 -8.40
CA LYS A 283 -16.33 -30.96 -7.16
C LYS A 283 -17.04 -31.50 -5.91
N GLY A 284 -17.78 -32.60 -6.03
CA GLY A 284 -18.56 -33.16 -4.93
C GLY A 284 -19.71 -32.26 -4.48
N GLY A 285 -20.26 -31.46 -5.41
CA GLY A 285 -21.36 -30.53 -5.14
C GLY A 285 -20.95 -29.21 -4.50
N LEU A 286 -19.64 -28.94 -4.35
CA LEU A 286 -19.15 -27.73 -3.67
C LEU A 286 -19.54 -26.45 -4.42
N LEU A 287 -20.23 -25.55 -3.69
CA LEU A 287 -20.66 -24.24 -4.16
C LEU A 287 -19.64 -23.15 -3.81
N PRO A 288 -19.61 -22.04 -4.56
CA PRO A 288 -18.95 -20.83 -4.10
C PRO A 288 -19.54 -20.35 -2.79
N GLU A 289 -18.72 -19.79 -1.90
CA GLU A 289 -19.18 -19.24 -0.63
C GLU A 289 -20.22 -18.14 -0.83
N PHE A 290 -21.27 -18.12 -0.02
CA PHE A 290 -22.37 -17.17 -0.10
C PHE A 290 -22.78 -16.66 1.31
N GLY A 291 -23.59 -15.60 1.35
CA GLY A 291 -24.01 -14.92 2.58
C GLY A 291 -23.29 -13.61 2.85
N THR A 292 -23.09 -13.28 4.10
CA THR A 292 -22.59 -11.98 4.55
C THR A 292 -21.20 -11.66 3.98
N GLY A 293 -21.11 -10.54 3.27
CA GLY A 293 -19.81 -10.04 2.75
C GLY A 293 -19.32 -10.68 1.46
N THR A 294 -20.03 -11.69 0.92
CA THR A 294 -19.71 -12.33 -0.37
C THR A 294 -20.43 -11.64 -1.53
N THR A 295 -19.99 -11.88 -2.75
CA THR A 295 -20.67 -11.43 -3.98
C THR A 295 -21.62 -12.50 -4.55
N THR A 296 -21.48 -13.74 -4.10
CA THR A 296 -22.33 -14.85 -4.53
C THR A 296 -23.69 -14.76 -3.84
N ARG A 297 -24.75 -14.94 -4.62
CA ARG A 297 -26.13 -14.96 -4.14
C ARG A 297 -26.77 -16.28 -4.48
N MET A 298 -27.52 -16.80 -3.52
CA MET A 298 -28.39 -17.93 -3.69
C MET A 298 -29.85 -17.45 -3.71
N ILE A 299 -30.72 -18.21 -4.32
CA ILE A 299 -32.15 -18.00 -4.22
C ILE A 299 -32.59 -18.14 -2.76
N THR A 300 -33.60 -17.38 -2.37
CA THR A 300 -34.01 -17.22 -0.98
C THR A 300 -34.34 -18.55 -0.29
N GLU A 301 -35.04 -19.45 -0.99
CA GLU A 301 -35.42 -20.78 -0.50
C GLU A 301 -34.18 -21.60 -0.17
N PHE A 302 -33.23 -21.68 -1.09
CA PHE A 302 -31.97 -22.40 -0.90
C PHE A 302 -31.14 -21.83 0.26
N GLU A 303 -30.98 -20.50 0.28
CA GLU A 303 -30.23 -19.82 1.36
C GLU A 303 -30.86 -20.07 2.72
N THR A 304 -32.19 -19.98 2.81
CA THR A 304 -32.91 -20.18 4.07
C THR A 304 -32.67 -21.58 4.65
N ILE A 305 -32.74 -22.60 3.80
CA ILE A 305 -32.52 -23.99 4.21
C ILE A 305 -31.03 -24.22 4.56
N ALA A 306 -30.12 -23.73 3.75
CA ALA A 306 -28.68 -23.88 4.04
C ALA A 306 -28.31 -23.28 5.41
N PHE A 307 -28.79 -22.08 5.73
CA PHE A 307 -28.55 -21.44 7.03
C PHE A 307 -29.37 -22.01 8.21
N SER A 308 -30.34 -22.90 7.97
CA SER A 308 -31.06 -23.60 9.03
C SER A 308 -30.32 -24.84 9.55
N LEU A 309 -29.30 -25.30 8.83
CA LEU A 309 -28.47 -26.43 9.27
C LEU A 309 -27.60 -26.00 10.45
N GLU A 310 -27.68 -26.75 11.57
CA GLU A 310 -27.06 -26.35 12.84
C GLU A 310 -25.57 -26.64 12.91
N ASN A 311 -25.14 -27.82 12.38
CA ASN A 311 -23.76 -28.26 12.51
C ASN A 311 -23.07 -28.43 11.16
N ASN A 312 -21.75 -28.35 11.14
CA ASN A 312 -20.98 -28.73 9.97
C ASN A 312 -21.17 -30.21 9.65
N ASN A 313 -21.35 -30.54 8.39
CA ASN A 313 -21.72 -31.83 7.79
C ASN A 313 -23.20 -32.21 7.93
N ASP A 314 -24.06 -31.43 8.57
CA ASP A 314 -25.49 -31.61 8.46
C ASP A 314 -25.94 -31.40 7.01
N PHE A 315 -26.94 -32.15 6.58
CA PHE A 315 -27.58 -32.00 5.28
C PHE A 315 -29.09 -31.90 5.42
N SER A 316 -29.70 -31.14 4.49
CA SER A 316 -31.15 -30.90 4.52
C SER A 316 -31.94 -32.12 4.05
N ALA A 317 -33.23 -32.17 4.40
CA ALA A 317 -34.20 -32.94 3.62
C ALA A 317 -34.29 -32.39 2.20
N PRO A 318 -34.78 -33.20 1.21
CA PRO A 318 -35.08 -32.68 -0.13
C PRO A 318 -36.02 -31.50 -0.10
N PHE A 319 -35.73 -30.47 -0.88
CA PHE A 319 -36.59 -29.28 -1.04
C PHE A 319 -36.60 -28.82 -2.50
N LYS A 320 -37.65 -28.14 -2.88
CA LYS A 320 -37.91 -27.69 -4.25
C LYS A 320 -37.54 -26.21 -4.44
N THR A 321 -37.02 -25.89 -5.59
CA THR A 321 -36.83 -24.51 -6.11
C THR A 321 -37.30 -24.45 -7.57
N ASP A 322 -37.24 -23.29 -8.20
CA ASP A 322 -37.54 -23.14 -9.64
C ASP A 322 -36.59 -23.92 -10.55
N PHE A 323 -35.42 -24.33 -10.06
CA PHE A 323 -34.42 -25.11 -10.78
C PHE A 323 -34.63 -26.63 -10.68
N GLY A 324 -35.35 -27.09 -9.64
CA GLY A 324 -35.53 -28.48 -9.34
C GLY A 324 -35.51 -28.81 -7.85
N TYR A 325 -35.18 -30.07 -7.56
CA TYR A 325 -35.06 -30.58 -6.18
C TYR A 325 -33.61 -30.58 -5.72
N HIS A 326 -33.38 -30.18 -4.46
CA HIS A 326 -32.06 -30.02 -3.89
C HIS A 326 -31.93 -30.74 -2.54
N ILE A 327 -30.72 -31.18 -2.23
CA ILE A 327 -30.25 -31.46 -0.87
C ILE A 327 -29.00 -30.61 -0.68
N VAL A 328 -28.94 -29.79 0.38
CA VAL A 328 -27.79 -28.95 0.71
C VAL A 328 -27.08 -29.50 1.95
N LYS A 329 -25.74 -29.57 1.91
CA LYS A 329 -24.87 -29.93 3.05
C LYS A 329 -24.09 -28.70 3.50
N ARG A 330 -24.15 -28.40 4.78
CA ARG A 330 -23.29 -27.38 5.37
C ARG A 330 -21.88 -27.93 5.57
N ILE A 331 -20.88 -27.28 4.96
CA ILE A 331 -19.46 -27.60 5.17
C ILE A 331 -18.88 -26.75 6.29
N ASP A 332 -19.12 -25.43 6.25
CA ASP A 332 -18.67 -24.51 7.27
C ASP A 332 -19.56 -23.26 7.32
N LEU A 333 -19.61 -22.62 8.49
CA LEU A 333 -20.24 -21.34 8.70
C LEU A 333 -19.28 -20.42 9.46
N THR A 334 -18.74 -19.45 8.78
CA THR A 334 -17.84 -18.45 9.34
C THR A 334 -18.66 -17.21 9.77
N PRO A 335 -18.75 -16.90 11.07
CA PRO A 335 -19.45 -15.71 11.53
C PRO A 335 -18.71 -14.44 11.10
N LEU A 336 -19.41 -13.30 11.06
CA LEU A 336 -18.80 -12.02 10.77
C LEU A 336 -17.68 -11.73 11.78
N ALA A 337 -16.47 -11.48 11.28
CA ALA A 337 -15.32 -11.17 12.11
C ALA A 337 -15.47 -9.81 12.81
N SER A 338 -14.70 -9.58 13.88
CA SER A 338 -14.72 -8.32 14.64
C SER A 338 -14.28 -7.13 13.79
N PHE A 339 -14.70 -5.93 14.20
CA PHE A 339 -14.34 -4.67 13.54
C PHE A 339 -12.84 -4.52 13.32
N GLU A 340 -12.03 -4.81 14.34
CA GLU A 340 -10.57 -4.67 14.26
C GLU A 340 -9.95 -5.59 13.19
N LYS A 341 -10.48 -6.80 13.02
CA LYS A 341 -10.02 -7.73 11.98
C LYS A 341 -10.44 -7.29 10.58
N LEU A 342 -11.65 -6.74 10.43
CA LEU A 342 -12.20 -6.34 9.13
C LEU A 342 -11.84 -4.92 8.71
N LYS A 343 -11.40 -4.06 9.62
CA LYS A 343 -11.12 -2.63 9.37
C LYS A 343 -10.29 -2.39 8.12
N LYS A 344 -9.18 -3.11 7.96
CA LYS A 344 -8.29 -2.98 6.80
C LYS A 344 -8.92 -3.47 5.49
N GLU A 345 -9.70 -4.52 5.56
CA GLU A 345 -10.41 -5.07 4.40
C GLU A 345 -11.52 -4.09 3.95
N ILE A 346 -12.30 -3.58 4.89
CA ILE A 346 -13.35 -2.57 4.64
C ILE A 346 -12.74 -1.32 4.01
N ASP A 347 -11.65 -0.79 4.56
CA ASP A 347 -10.92 0.36 3.97
C ASP A 347 -10.47 0.09 2.53
N THR A 348 -9.99 -1.13 2.26
CA THR A 348 -9.61 -1.55 0.90
C THR A 348 -10.80 -1.63 -0.05
N LYS A 349 -11.94 -2.14 0.41
CA LYS A 349 -13.19 -2.18 -0.36
C LYS A 349 -13.72 -0.77 -0.64
N ILE A 350 -13.74 0.12 0.36
CA ILE A 350 -14.15 1.53 0.21
C ILE A 350 -13.31 2.25 -0.86
N LYS A 351 -12.00 2.03 -0.91
CA LYS A 351 -11.10 2.64 -1.91
C LYS A 351 -11.41 2.25 -3.36
N ARG A 352 -12.12 1.15 -3.57
CA ARG A 352 -12.53 0.65 -4.89
C ARG A 352 -14.01 0.89 -5.19
N ASP A 353 -14.73 1.46 -4.25
CA ASP A 353 -16.17 1.70 -4.29
C ASP A 353 -16.47 3.17 -4.55
N GLU A 354 -17.67 3.48 -5.03
CA GLU A 354 -18.11 4.85 -5.29
C GLU A 354 -18.16 5.73 -4.02
N ARG A 355 -18.18 5.14 -2.82
CA ARG A 355 -18.11 5.82 -1.52
C ARG A 355 -16.86 6.69 -1.39
N VAL A 356 -15.74 6.29 -2.02
CA VAL A 356 -14.51 7.10 -2.02
C VAL A 356 -14.76 8.48 -2.62
N ASN A 357 -15.57 8.56 -3.67
CA ASN A 357 -15.92 9.83 -4.33
C ASN A 357 -16.74 10.74 -3.41
N ILE A 358 -17.59 10.16 -2.57
CA ILE A 358 -18.42 10.91 -1.62
C ILE A 358 -17.54 11.52 -0.54
N SER A 359 -16.65 10.72 0.08
CA SER A 359 -15.69 11.20 1.07
C SER A 359 -14.80 12.30 0.48
N GLN A 360 -14.30 12.09 -0.73
CA GLN A 360 -13.46 13.06 -1.42
C GLN A 360 -14.21 14.35 -1.74
N ASN A 361 -15.45 14.26 -2.23
CA ASN A 361 -16.28 15.45 -2.49
C ASN A 361 -16.58 16.22 -1.19
N GLN A 362 -16.92 15.53 -0.10
CA GLN A 362 -17.14 16.17 1.19
C GLN A 362 -15.89 16.88 1.71
N PHE A 363 -14.72 16.26 1.56
CA PHE A 363 -13.44 16.87 1.90
C PHE A 363 -13.17 18.13 1.07
N ILE A 364 -13.41 18.08 -0.24
CA ILE A 364 -13.24 19.24 -1.13
C ILE A 364 -14.22 20.36 -0.75
N GLU A 365 -15.48 20.05 -0.42
CA GLU A 365 -16.45 21.07 0.02
C GLU A 365 -16.05 21.70 1.37
N LYS A 366 -15.44 20.94 2.27
CA LYS A 366 -14.84 21.46 3.52
C LYS A 366 -13.69 22.42 3.20
N LEU A 367 -12.77 22.04 2.31
CA LEU A 367 -11.66 22.91 1.88
C LEU A 367 -12.14 24.17 1.16
N LYS A 368 -13.18 24.09 0.34
CA LYS A 368 -13.80 25.26 -0.30
C LYS A 368 -14.29 26.27 0.73
N LYS A 369 -14.88 25.81 1.83
CA LYS A 369 -15.32 26.68 2.94
C LYS A 369 -14.11 27.26 3.66
N GLU A 370 -13.13 26.44 4.00
CA GLU A 370 -11.92 26.84 4.73
C GLU A 370 -11.14 27.91 3.97
N TYR A 371 -11.00 27.75 2.63
CA TYR A 371 -10.24 28.69 1.78
C TYR A 371 -11.09 29.77 1.13
N ASN A 372 -12.30 30.01 1.63
CA ASN A 372 -13.18 31.06 1.12
C ASN A 372 -13.36 31.02 -0.42
N TYR A 373 -13.65 29.83 -0.94
CA TYR A 373 -13.92 29.65 -2.36
C TYR A 373 -15.06 30.55 -2.84
N GLN A 374 -14.84 31.30 -3.92
CA GLN A 374 -15.83 32.18 -4.52
C GLN A 374 -16.00 31.84 -6.00
N SER A 375 -17.20 31.42 -6.40
CA SER A 375 -17.51 31.18 -7.80
C SER A 375 -17.91 32.47 -8.51
N LEU A 376 -17.22 32.82 -9.58
CA LEU A 376 -17.45 33.97 -10.43
C LEU A 376 -17.90 33.54 -11.84
N SER A 377 -18.15 32.26 -12.06
CA SER A 377 -18.20 31.59 -13.35
C SER A 377 -19.43 31.86 -14.22
N LYS A 378 -20.57 32.32 -13.68
CA LYS A 378 -21.84 32.41 -14.42
C LYS A 378 -21.75 33.15 -15.78
N LYS A 379 -20.93 34.19 -15.88
CA LYS A 379 -20.69 34.91 -17.14
C LYS A 379 -19.45 34.41 -17.89
N GLY A 380 -18.44 33.91 -17.17
CA GLY A 380 -17.14 33.48 -17.73
C GLY A 380 -17.24 32.20 -18.57
N LEU A 381 -18.06 31.23 -18.14
CA LEU A 381 -18.22 29.95 -18.86
C LEU A 381 -19.00 30.08 -20.18
N LYS A 382 -19.77 31.18 -20.39
CA LYS A 382 -20.54 31.39 -21.63
C LYS A 382 -19.66 31.38 -22.88
N TRP A 383 -18.41 31.83 -22.76
CA TRP A 383 -17.46 31.79 -23.87
C TRP A 383 -17.16 30.36 -24.28
N PHE A 384 -16.91 29.45 -23.33
CA PHE A 384 -16.59 28.05 -23.57
C PHE A 384 -17.78 27.31 -24.20
N TYR A 385 -19.01 27.56 -23.75
CA TYR A 385 -20.22 26.95 -24.34
C TYR A 385 -20.39 27.27 -25.83
N LYS A 386 -19.87 28.43 -26.29
CA LYS A 386 -20.00 28.90 -27.67
C LYS A 386 -18.81 28.50 -28.56
N ASN A 387 -17.62 28.29 -27.95
CA ASN A 387 -16.38 28.17 -28.70
C ASN A 387 -15.73 26.79 -28.59
N ILE A 388 -16.25 25.92 -27.75
CA ILE A 388 -15.92 24.47 -27.75
C ILE A 388 -16.86 23.80 -28.75
N ASP A 389 -16.30 23.03 -29.65
CA ASP A 389 -17.03 22.25 -30.66
C ASP A 389 -16.74 20.73 -30.48
N THR A 390 -17.30 19.94 -31.38
CA THR A 390 -17.15 18.47 -31.35
C THR A 390 -15.73 17.99 -31.56
N ASN A 391 -14.80 18.84 -32.05
CA ASN A 391 -13.39 18.49 -32.20
C ASN A 391 -12.72 18.27 -30.82
N TYR A 392 -13.28 18.84 -29.74
CA TYR A 392 -12.82 18.57 -28.38
C TYR A 392 -12.85 17.08 -28.05
N TYR A 393 -13.86 16.33 -28.52
CA TYR A 393 -13.99 14.90 -28.26
C TYR A 393 -12.88 14.04 -28.90
N ASN A 394 -12.15 14.62 -29.85
CA ASN A 394 -11.05 13.97 -30.56
C ASN A 394 -9.68 14.63 -30.23
N GLY A 395 -9.61 15.51 -29.24
CA GLY A 395 -8.39 16.23 -28.87
C GLY A 395 -7.97 17.35 -29.82
N GLY A 396 -8.82 17.70 -30.80
CA GLY A 396 -8.52 18.71 -31.79
C GLY A 396 -8.80 20.15 -31.36
N TRP A 397 -9.41 20.37 -30.19
CA TRP A 397 -9.66 21.70 -29.67
C TRP A 397 -8.48 22.25 -28.90
N ASN A 398 -8.16 23.53 -29.05
CA ASN A 398 -7.19 24.24 -28.24
C ASN A 398 -7.71 25.62 -27.80
N GLY A 399 -7.22 26.07 -26.64
CA GLY A 399 -7.63 27.35 -26.05
C GLY A 399 -7.06 28.62 -26.67
N ASN A 400 -6.25 28.54 -27.72
CA ASN A 400 -5.54 29.69 -28.30
C ASN A 400 -6.47 30.76 -28.91
N LYS A 401 -7.74 30.42 -29.17
CA LYS A 401 -8.76 31.36 -29.67
C LYS A 401 -9.38 32.24 -28.58
N LEU A 402 -8.95 32.07 -27.32
CA LEU A 402 -9.50 32.82 -26.21
C LEU A 402 -9.15 34.32 -26.30
N THR A 403 -10.17 35.14 -26.47
CA THR A 403 -10.04 36.61 -26.61
C THR A 403 -10.27 37.36 -25.30
N THR A 404 -10.69 36.67 -24.24
CA THR A 404 -11.00 37.27 -22.94
C THR A 404 -10.31 36.47 -21.85
N ASN A 405 -9.95 37.13 -20.73
CA ASN A 405 -9.29 36.49 -19.62
C ASN A 405 -9.96 36.90 -18.29
N LYS A 406 -11.25 36.53 -18.14
CA LYS A 406 -12.00 36.82 -16.94
C LYS A 406 -11.69 35.81 -15.84
N GLU A 407 -11.71 36.25 -14.59
CA GLU A 407 -11.68 35.33 -13.46
C GLU A 407 -12.96 34.48 -13.42
N LEU A 408 -12.78 33.17 -13.20
CA LEU A 408 -13.85 32.19 -13.10
C LEU A 408 -14.18 31.85 -11.65
N PHE A 409 -13.20 31.82 -10.79
CA PHE A 409 -13.33 31.62 -9.34
C PHE A 409 -12.10 32.13 -8.61
N LYS A 410 -12.20 32.18 -7.28
CA LYS A 410 -11.11 32.49 -6.34
C LYS A 410 -11.00 31.42 -5.26
N ILE A 411 -9.78 31.13 -4.84
CA ILE A 411 -9.44 30.37 -3.66
C ILE A 411 -8.56 31.25 -2.79
N SER A 412 -9.02 31.63 -1.60
CA SER A 412 -8.39 32.67 -0.78
C SER A 412 -8.22 33.97 -1.61
N GLN A 413 -6.99 34.45 -1.76
CA GLN A 413 -6.69 35.64 -2.56
C GLN A 413 -6.32 35.35 -4.02
N ARG A 414 -6.15 34.09 -4.41
CA ARG A 414 -5.76 33.69 -5.76
C ARG A 414 -6.98 33.61 -6.69
N GLY A 415 -6.98 34.40 -7.75
CA GLY A 415 -7.93 34.29 -8.85
C GLY A 415 -7.51 33.28 -9.90
N PHE A 416 -8.47 32.57 -10.46
CA PHE A 416 -8.31 31.57 -11.52
C PHE A 416 -9.08 32.00 -12.76
N SER A 417 -8.38 32.08 -13.90
CA SER A 417 -8.84 32.75 -15.10
C SER A 417 -9.35 31.80 -16.18
N GLN A 418 -10.02 32.35 -17.18
CA GLN A 418 -10.44 31.63 -18.38
C GLN A 418 -9.25 31.01 -19.13
N LYS A 419 -8.07 31.66 -19.15
CA LYS A 419 -6.88 31.15 -19.82
C LYS A 419 -6.36 29.89 -19.13
N GLU A 420 -6.33 29.89 -17.81
CA GLU A 420 -5.92 28.70 -17.02
C GLU A 420 -6.89 27.54 -17.24
N PHE A 421 -8.21 27.81 -17.30
CA PHE A 421 -9.19 26.77 -17.63
C PHE A 421 -9.04 26.23 -19.05
N ALA A 422 -8.74 27.10 -20.03
CA ALA A 422 -8.47 26.67 -21.40
C ALA A 422 -7.24 25.76 -21.48
N ASN A 423 -6.17 26.10 -20.76
CA ASN A 423 -4.98 25.25 -20.64
C ASN A 423 -5.32 23.91 -19.99
N TYR A 424 -6.06 23.93 -18.87
CA TYR A 424 -6.51 22.71 -18.20
C TYR A 424 -7.29 21.79 -19.15
N LEU A 425 -8.23 22.34 -19.93
CA LEU A 425 -9.01 21.59 -20.91
C LEU A 425 -8.12 20.94 -21.99
N THR A 426 -7.08 21.64 -22.42
CA THR A 426 -6.14 21.14 -23.45
C THR A 426 -5.21 20.05 -22.90
N GLU A 427 -4.65 20.27 -21.70
CA GLU A 427 -3.67 19.37 -21.08
C GLU A 427 -4.31 18.11 -20.50
N ASN A 428 -5.57 18.21 -20.04
CA ASN A 428 -6.31 17.11 -19.39
C ASN A 428 -7.37 16.50 -20.31
N PHE A 429 -7.22 16.66 -21.62
CA PHE A 429 -8.10 16.02 -22.57
C PHE A 429 -8.10 14.50 -22.35
N ARG A 430 -9.30 13.94 -22.29
CA ARG A 430 -9.54 12.50 -22.35
C ARG A 430 -10.65 12.28 -23.34
N GLN A 431 -10.58 11.16 -24.08
CA GLN A 431 -11.67 10.79 -24.98
C GLN A 431 -12.95 10.60 -24.15
N HIS A 432 -13.90 11.51 -24.31
CA HIS A 432 -15.17 11.49 -23.61
C HIS A 432 -16.26 10.87 -24.47
N ARG A 433 -17.24 10.20 -23.82
CA ARG A 433 -18.50 9.86 -24.50
C ARG A 433 -19.23 11.16 -24.86
N LYS A 434 -19.88 11.18 -26.03
CA LYS A 434 -20.57 12.36 -26.54
C LYS A 434 -21.69 12.83 -25.60
N SER A 435 -21.41 13.86 -24.80
CA SER A 435 -22.36 14.61 -24.00
C SER A 435 -22.62 15.99 -24.69
N SER A 436 -23.60 16.76 -24.23
CA SER A 436 -23.73 18.14 -24.75
C SER A 436 -22.52 18.98 -24.34
N ILE A 437 -22.07 19.91 -25.20
CA ILE A 437 -20.94 20.80 -24.90
C ILE A 437 -21.13 21.54 -23.57
N LYS A 438 -22.36 21.92 -23.23
CA LYS A 438 -22.65 22.59 -21.97
C LYS A 438 -22.43 21.67 -20.76
N GLN A 439 -22.82 20.40 -20.85
CA GLN A 439 -22.57 19.40 -19.81
C GLN A 439 -21.08 19.14 -19.65
N LEU A 440 -20.38 18.91 -20.77
CA LEU A 440 -18.93 18.73 -20.80
C LEU A 440 -18.19 19.86 -20.10
N VAL A 441 -18.47 21.12 -20.48
CA VAL A 441 -17.81 22.30 -19.90
C VAL A 441 -18.08 22.40 -18.40
N ASN A 442 -19.32 22.16 -17.96
CA ASN A 442 -19.65 22.21 -16.54
C ASN A 442 -18.96 21.13 -15.73
N GLU A 443 -18.88 19.93 -16.27
CA GLU A 443 -18.16 18.80 -15.65
C GLU A 443 -16.67 19.08 -15.55
N GLN A 444 -16.05 19.48 -16.66
CA GLN A 444 -14.61 19.80 -16.68
C GLN A 444 -14.29 21.00 -15.78
N PHE A 445 -15.18 21.99 -15.71
CA PHE A 445 -15.01 23.11 -14.80
C PHE A 445 -15.07 22.66 -13.33
N LYS A 446 -16.04 21.81 -12.98
CA LYS A 446 -16.12 21.22 -11.64
C LYS A 446 -14.85 20.42 -11.28
N ASN A 447 -14.37 19.61 -12.23
CA ASN A 447 -13.15 18.81 -12.05
C ASN A 447 -11.94 19.71 -11.85
N TRP A 448 -11.81 20.77 -12.63
CA TRP A 448 -10.73 21.75 -12.51
C TRP A 448 -10.79 22.50 -11.16
N VAL A 449 -11.95 22.99 -10.74
CA VAL A 449 -12.12 23.60 -9.41
C VAL A 449 -11.66 22.65 -8.31
N ASN A 450 -12.08 21.41 -8.36
CA ASN A 450 -11.71 20.39 -7.37
C ASN A 450 -10.19 20.12 -7.38
N TYR A 451 -9.60 20.03 -8.55
CA TYR A 451 -8.15 19.89 -8.74
C TYR A 451 -7.37 21.06 -8.12
N GLU A 452 -7.81 22.32 -8.39
CA GLU A 452 -7.14 23.51 -7.88
C GLU A 452 -7.30 23.65 -6.34
N VAL A 453 -8.46 23.30 -5.79
CA VAL A 453 -8.68 23.28 -4.33
C VAL A 453 -7.73 22.28 -3.66
N LEU A 454 -7.58 21.09 -4.22
CA LEU A 454 -6.63 20.08 -3.68
C LEU A 454 -5.17 20.50 -3.89
N THR A 455 -4.87 21.17 -4.98
CA THR A 455 -3.53 21.70 -5.27
C THR A 455 -3.17 22.83 -4.31
N PHE A 456 -4.15 23.68 -3.98
CA PHE A 456 -3.99 24.72 -2.96
C PHE A 456 -3.76 24.09 -1.57
N GLU A 457 -4.57 23.10 -1.15
CA GLU A 457 -4.34 22.35 0.10
C GLU A 457 -2.93 21.76 0.15
N LYS A 458 -2.48 21.11 -0.94
CA LYS A 458 -1.11 20.60 -1.02
C LYS A 458 -0.06 21.67 -0.77
N SER A 459 -0.28 22.89 -1.24
CA SER A 459 0.66 24.01 -1.03
C SER A 459 0.70 24.52 0.41
N GLN A 460 -0.32 24.18 1.21
CA GLN A 460 -0.44 24.63 2.60
C GLN A 460 0.03 23.57 3.61
N LEU A 461 0.42 22.36 3.18
CA LEU A 461 0.68 21.25 4.09
C LEU A 461 1.80 21.55 5.09
N GLU A 462 2.88 22.19 4.66
CA GLU A 462 4.00 22.54 5.52
C GLU A 462 3.64 23.64 6.55
N VAL A 463 2.63 24.44 6.26
CA VAL A 463 2.11 25.49 7.17
C VAL A 463 1.10 24.91 8.15
N LYS A 464 0.19 24.05 7.65
CA LYS A 464 -0.90 23.46 8.46
C LYS A 464 -0.45 22.33 9.37
N TYR A 465 0.58 21.57 8.95
CA TYR A 465 1.00 20.34 9.61
C TYR A 465 2.49 20.37 9.90
N PRO A 466 2.89 20.78 11.13
CA PRO A 466 4.30 20.83 11.54
C PRO A 466 5.02 19.48 11.38
N GLU A 467 4.30 18.37 11.57
CA GLU A 467 4.84 17.03 11.34
C GLU A 467 5.15 16.76 9.88
N PHE A 468 4.35 17.26 8.95
CA PHE A 468 4.62 17.15 7.51
C PHE A 468 5.83 17.97 7.10
N LYS A 469 5.92 19.22 7.61
CA LYS A 469 7.08 20.09 7.40
C LYS A 469 8.37 19.41 7.87
N ALA A 470 8.36 18.85 9.08
CA ALA A 470 9.54 18.18 9.64
C ALA A 470 9.90 16.90 8.84
N LEU A 471 8.89 16.15 8.39
CA LEU A 471 9.11 14.97 7.54
C LEU A 471 9.75 15.39 6.21
N MET A 472 9.25 16.42 5.55
CA MET A 472 9.84 16.94 4.31
C MET A 472 11.26 17.45 4.50
N GLN A 473 11.55 18.10 5.64
CA GLN A 473 12.92 18.55 5.97
C GLN A 473 13.87 17.36 6.16
N GLU A 474 13.40 16.28 6.80
CA GLU A 474 14.18 15.06 6.97
C GLU A 474 14.55 14.41 5.62
N TYR A 475 13.58 14.30 4.70
CA TYR A 475 13.84 13.79 3.35
C TYR A 475 14.80 14.70 2.58
N HIS A 476 14.61 16.02 2.68
CA HIS A 476 15.51 16.99 2.08
C HIS A 476 16.95 16.81 2.57
N ASP A 477 17.14 16.81 3.88
CA ASP A 477 18.46 16.65 4.50
C ASP A 477 19.09 15.30 4.16
N GLY A 478 18.29 14.23 4.12
CA GLY A 478 18.73 12.88 3.78
C GLY A 478 19.21 12.75 2.34
N VAL A 479 18.48 13.32 1.39
CA VAL A 479 18.85 13.31 -0.04
C VAL A 479 20.13 14.12 -0.26
N LEU A 480 20.23 15.31 0.35
CA LEU A 480 21.43 16.13 0.27
C LEU A 480 22.66 15.43 0.86
N LEU A 481 22.50 14.82 2.04
CA LEU A 481 23.57 14.06 2.68
C LEU A 481 24.05 12.91 1.79
N TYR A 482 23.13 12.15 1.20
CA TYR A 482 23.47 11.02 0.34
C TYR A 482 24.27 11.46 -0.88
N GLU A 483 23.84 12.51 -1.60
CA GLU A 483 24.53 12.99 -2.80
C GLU A 483 25.92 13.55 -2.47
N ILE A 484 26.03 14.41 -1.45
CA ILE A 484 27.33 14.99 -1.11
C ILE A 484 28.33 13.94 -0.58
N MET A 485 27.85 12.95 0.18
CA MET A 485 28.69 11.82 0.62
C MET A 485 29.13 10.96 -0.56
N THR A 486 28.22 10.75 -1.52
CA THR A 486 28.52 10.00 -2.74
C THR A 486 29.66 10.68 -3.52
N ASP A 487 29.56 11.99 -3.71
CA ASP A 487 30.52 12.74 -4.53
C ASP A 487 31.86 12.96 -3.80
N LEU A 488 31.83 13.44 -2.56
CA LEU A 488 33.05 13.88 -1.87
C LEU A 488 33.77 12.76 -1.10
N VAL A 489 33.08 11.65 -0.81
CA VAL A 489 33.64 10.56 -0.01
C VAL A 489 33.65 9.25 -0.78
N TRP A 490 32.48 8.70 -1.12
CA TRP A 490 32.39 7.31 -1.60
C TRP A 490 32.95 7.14 -3.01
N ASN A 491 32.51 7.97 -3.97
CA ASN A 491 33.02 7.94 -5.34
C ASN A 491 34.48 8.39 -5.37
N LYS A 492 34.82 9.45 -4.63
CA LYS A 492 36.18 9.96 -4.55
C LYS A 492 37.17 8.90 -4.09
N ALA A 493 36.86 8.15 -3.03
CA ALA A 493 37.71 7.08 -2.53
C ALA A 493 37.92 5.95 -3.54
N SER A 494 36.95 5.72 -4.42
CA SER A 494 37.06 4.66 -5.44
C SER A 494 37.75 5.12 -6.73
N LEU A 495 37.56 6.41 -7.10
CA LEU A 495 38.03 6.98 -8.37
C LEU A 495 39.41 7.66 -8.24
N ASP A 496 39.74 8.19 -7.07
CA ASP A 496 41.05 8.82 -6.80
C ASP A 496 42.13 7.77 -6.57
N THR A 497 42.64 7.19 -7.65
CA THR A 497 43.66 6.14 -7.59
C THR A 497 44.95 6.63 -6.96
N THR A 498 45.28 7.91 -7.15
CA THR A 498 46.50 8.52 -6.58
C THR A 498 46.37 8.71 -5.08
N GLY A 499 45.27 9.28 -4.62
CA GLY A 499 44.99 9.46 -3.18
C GLY A 499 44.93 8.11 -2.46
N LEU A 500 44.20 7.13 -3.05
CA LEU A 500 44.11 5.78 -2.50
C LEU A 500 45.46 5.12 -2.35
N LYS A 501 46.34 5.24 -3.35
CA LYS A 501 47.71 4.70 -3.30
C LYS A 501 48.54 5.38 -2.23
N ASN A 502 48.49 6.71 -2.15
CA ASN A 502 49.21 7.47 -1.13
C ASN A 502 48.76 7.12 0.29
N TYR A 503 47.45 6.97 0.46
CA TYR A 503 46.86 6.56 1.74
C TYR A 503 47.34 5.16 2.13
N TYR A 504 47.31 4.19 1.19
CA TYR A 504 47.83 2.85 1.41
C TYR A 504 49.31 2.85 1.77
N GLU A 505 50.17 3.57 1.03
CA GLU A 505 51.62 3.63 1.31
C GLU A 505 51.92 4.20 2.71
N SER A 506 51.16 5.20 3.15
CA SER A 506 51.30 5.80 4.50
C SER A 506 50.75 4.91 5.62
N ASN A 507 49.90 3.95 5.31
CA ASN A 507 49.24 3.07 6.29
C ASN A 507 49.51 1.58 6.08
N LYS A 508 50.58 1.22 5.35
CA LYS A 508 50.94 -0.15 4.97
C LYS A 508 50.99 -1.12 6.15
N SER A 509 51.41 -0.66 7.31
CA SER A 509 51.48 -1.45 8.54
C SER A 509 50.13 -1.95 9.05
N ASN A 510 49.02 -1.37 8.57
CA ASN A 510 47.66 -1.80 8.94
C ASN A 510 47.18 -2.97 8.06
N TYR A 511 47.82 -3.23 6.94
CA TYR A 511 47.42 -4.21 5.94
C TYR A 511 48.47 -5.33 5.81
N MET A 512 48.66 -6.06 6.89
CA MET A 512 49.72 -7.10 6.93
C MET A 512 49.12 -8.50 6.71
N TRP A 513 49.85 -9.31 5.93
CA TRP A 513 49.71 -10.74 6.05
C TRP A 513 50.31 -11.17 7.40
N LYS A 514 49.71 -12.12 8.08
CA LYS A 514 50.36 -12.84 9.18
C LYS A 514 51.47 -13.74 8.62
N ASP A 515 52.23 -14.36 9.49
CA ASP A 515 53.20 -15.38 9.07
C ASP A 515 52.51 -16.49 8.30
N ARG A 516 53.03 -16.81 7.14
CA ARG A 516 52.48 -17.78 6.20
C ARG A 516 53.44 -18.93 5.95
N VAL A 517 52.88 -20.06 5.55
CA VAL A 517 53.67 -21.21 5.10
C VAL A 517 53.28 -21.52 3.66
N ASN A 518 54.26 -21.59 2.77
CA ASN A 518 54.09 -22.22 1.47
C ASN A 518 54.15 -23.73 1.69
N ALA A 519 53.00 -24.39 1.55
CA ALA A 519 52.91 -25.80 1.87
C ALA A 519 52.00 -26.55 0.90
N THR A 520 52.34 -27.80 0.69
CA THR A 520 51.45 -28.77 0.05
C THR A 520 50.78 -29.62 1.13
N ILE A 521 49.46 -29.56 1.16
CA ILE A 521 48.64 -30.28 2.11
C ILE A 521 48.01 -31.49 1.42
N TYR A 522 48.25 -32.65 1.99
CA TYR A 522 47.67 -33.93 1.58
C TYR A 522 46.58 -34.31 2.57
N GLU A 523 45.35 -34.19 2.17
CA GLU A 523 44.19 -34.58 2.95
C GLU A 523 43.90 -36.06 2.72
N CYS A 524 44.06 -36.88 3.73
CA CYS A 524 43.99 -38.33 3.69
C CYS A 524 42.74 -38.85 4.37
N GLY A 525 42.05 -39.81 3.77
CA GLY A 525 40.82 -40.40 4.29
C GLY A 525 40.98 -41.10 5.64
N ASN A 526 42.17 -41.66 5.91
CA ASN A 526 42.53 -42.32 7.18
C ASN A 526 44.02 -42.27 7.47
N GLN A 527 44.46 -42.80 8.67
CA GLN A 527 45.84 -42.81 9.11
C GLN A 527 46.73 -43.67 8.22
N LEU A 528 46.26 -44.81 7.72
CA LEU A 528 47.06 -45.70 6.85
C LEU A 528 47.46 -45.01 5.54
N ILE A 529 46.54 -44.23 4.98
CA ILE A 529 46.80 -43.41 3.77
C ILE A 529 47.80 -42.31 4.11
N ALA A 530 47.69 -41.64 5.24
CA ALA A 530 48.61 -40.59 5.65
C ALA A 530 50.03 -41.15 5.84
N ASP A 531 50.21 -42.30 6.46
CA ASP A 531 51.49 -42.96 6.62
C ASP A 531 52.12 -43.39 5.29
N LYS A 532 51.27 -43.85 4.34
CA LYS A 532 51.71 -44.19 2.96
C LYS A 532 52.18 -42.92 2.22
N VAL A 533 51.46 -41.81 2.36
CA VAL A 533 51.83 -40.49 1.78
C VAL A 533 53.18 -40.02 2.36
N VAL A 534 53.40 -40.12 3.69
CA VAL A 534 54.66 -39.73 4.33
C VAL A 534 55.86 -40.57 3.78
N LYS A 535 55.62 -41.88 3.60
CA LYS A 535 56.68 -42.76 3.00
C LYS A 535 57.01 -42.36 1.56
N LEU A 536 55.97 -42.07 0.74
CA LEU A 536 56.19 -41.63 -0.65
C LEU A 536 56.88 -40.26 -0.75
N LEU A 537 56.59 -39.35 0.17
CA LEU A 537 57.22 -38.02 0.23
C LEU A 537 58.64 -38.00 0.67
N LYS A 538 59.19 -39.13 1.24
CA LYS A 538 60.61 -39.28 1.53
C LYS A 538 61.47 -39.55 0.28
N ASN A 539 60.81 -39.88 -0.84
CA ASN A 539 61.43 -40.04 -2.13
C ASN A 539 61.30 -38.77 -2.95
N ASP A 540 62.29 -37.93 -3.02
CA ASP A 540 62.32 -36.63 -3.68
C ASP A 540 62.05 -36.67 -5.19
N THR A 541 62.08 -37.85 -5.82
CA THR A 541 61.77 -38.01 -7.25
C THR A 541 60.26 -38.13 -7.56
N ILE A 542 59.43 -38.31 -6.53
CA ILE A 542 57.98 -38.50 -6.68
C ILE A 542 57.24 -37.16 -6.45
N ASN A 543 56.59 -36.65 -7.50
CA ASN A 543 55.80 -35.43 -7.37
C ASN A 543 54.38 -35.70 -6.82
N SER A 544 53.71 -34.65 -6.35
CA SER A 544 52.39 -34.73 -5.74
C SER A 544 51.32 -35.36 -6.65
N LYS A 545 51.40 -35.14 -7.96
CA LYS A 545 50.47 -35.73 -8.95
C LYS A 545 50.64 -37.25 -9.04
N HIS A 546 51.91 -37.73 -8.96
CA HIS A 546 52.21 -39.15 -8.99
C HIS A 546 51.75 -39.83 -7.68
N ILE A 547 51.92 -39.16 -6.53
CA ILE A 547 51.40 -39.64 -5.23
C ILE A 547 49.87 -39.75 -5.27
N LEU A 548 49.22 -38.77 -5.85
CA LEU A 548 47.76 -38.76 -5.99
C LEU A 548 47.28 -39.96 -6.81
N ASN A 549 47.96 -40.28 -7.92
CA ASN A 549 47.60 -41.41 -8.78
C ASN A 549 47.88 -42.77 -8.09
N ILE A 550 48.96 -42.90 -7.31
CA ILE A 550 49.28 -44.15 -6.56
C ILE A 550 48.24 -44.42 -5.46
N ILE A 551 47.71 -43.37 -4.84
CA ILE A 551 46.80 -43.53 -3.69
C ILE A 551 45.37 -43.67 -4.16
N ASN A 552 44.96 -42.99 -5.24
CA ASN A 552 43.60 -42.98 -5.81
C ASN A 552 43.53 -43.88 -7.08
N ASP A 553 44.30 -44.99 -7.12
CA ASP A 553 44.29 -45.94 -8.24
C ASP A 553 43.00 -46.78 -8.33
N THR A 554 42.21 -46.77 -7.26
CA THR A 554 40.90 -47.41 -7.15
C THR A 554 39.77 -46.37 -7.27
N THR A 555 38.54 -46.82 -7.28
CA THR A 555 37.33 -45.96 -7.41
C THR A 555 37.09 -45.03 -6.23
N GLU A 556 37.89 -45.09 -5.19
CA GLU A 556 37.73 -44.27 -3.95
C GLU A 556 38.70 -43.08 -3.95
N LEU A 557 38.19 -41.87 -3.69
CA LEU A 557 38.98 -40.66 -3.51
C LEU A 557 39.55 -40.59 -2.10
N ASN A 558 40.65 -41.34 -1.85
CA ASN A 558 41.32 -41.46 -0.55
C ASN A 558 42.29 -40.34 -0.23
N LEU A 559 42.69 -39.54 -1.24
CA LEU A 559 43.66 -38.46 -1.14
C LEU A 559 43.23 -37.24 -1.92
N SER A 560 43.29 -36.07 -1.29
CA SER A 560 43.23 -34.76 -1.95
C SER A 560 44.51 -33.99 -1.69
N VAL A 561 45.03 -33.25 -2.68
CA VAL A 561 46.29 -32.51 -2.58
C VAL A 561 46.08 -31.06 -2.98
N LYS A 562 46.52 -30.14 -2.14
CA LYS A 562 46.46 -28.70 -2.41
C LYS A 562 47.79 -28.04 -2.02
N THR A 563 48.34 -27.28 -2.93
CA THR A 563 49.50 -26.42 -2.67
C THR A 563 49.07 -24.97 -2.65
N ASN A 564 49.36 -24.26 -1.54
CA ASN A 564 49.02 -22.86 -1.41
C ASN A 564 49.89 -22.17 -0.34
N LEU A 565 49.73 -20.84 -0.26
CA LEU A 565 50.21 -20.03 0.86
C LEU A 565 49.14 -20.00 1.95
N TYR A 566 49.43 -20.54 3.11
CA TYR A 566 48.48 -20.63 4.24
C TYR A 566 48.94 -19.72 5.38
N GLU A 567 48.05 -18.88 5.87
CA GLU A 567 48.19 -18.32 7.22
C GLU A 567 47.82 -19.43 8.21
N GLN A 568 48.77 -19.93 8.93
CA GLN A 568 48.66 -21.14 9.76
C GLN A 568 47.50 -21.02 10.78
N GLU A 569 47.31 -19.83 11.36
CA GLU A 569 46.25 -19.59 12.36
C GLU A 569 44.83 -19.66 11.78
N ASN A 570 44.69 -19.44 10.47
CA ASN A 570 43.39 -19.42 9.79
C ASN A 570 42.97 -20.79 9.28
N VAL A 571 43.88 -21.80 9.38
CA VAL A 571 43.57 -23.16 8.97
C VAL A 571 43.38 -24.02 10.22
N ALA A 572 42.14 -24.46 10.43
CA ALA A 572 41.69 -25.08 11.69
C ALA A 572 42.58 -26.23 12.16
N TYR A 573 43.04 -27.10 11.23
CA TYR A 573 43.93 -28.25 11.55
C TYR A 573 45.40 -27.88 11.66
N LEU A 574 45.80 -26.64 11.37
CA LEU A 574 47.19 -26.15 11.52
C LEU A 574 47.37 -25.18 12.71
N LYS A 575 46.29 -24.67 13.26
CA LYS A 575 46.27 -23.55 14.21
C LYS A 575 47.19 -23.71 15.43
N ASN A 576 47.34 -24.90 15.94
CA ASN A 576 48.15 -25.19 17.14
C ASN A 576 49.28 -26.20 16.86
N VAL A 577 49.71 -26.34 15.61
CA VAL A 577 50.69 -27.32 15.21
C VAL A 577 52.04 -26.64 14.98
N THR A 578 53.11 -27.15 15.58
CA THR A 578 54.46 -26.66 15.27
C THR A 578 54.96 -27.32 13.98
N LEU A 579 54.88 -26.55 12.88
CA LEU A 579 55.35 -27.00 11.57
C LEU A 579 56.87 -26.82 11.44
N LYS A 580 57.50 -27.75 10.71
CA LYS A 580 58.93 -27.70 10.32
C LYS A 580 59.03 -27.71 8.79
N LYS A 581 60.11 -27.15 8.26
CA LYS A 581 60.41 -27.25 6.82
C LYS A 581 60.56 -28.73 6.41
N GLY A 582 59.97 -29.08 5.29
CA GLY A 582 59.88 -30.45 4.81
C GLY A 582 58.58 -31.15 5.21
N VAL A 583 58.56 -32.46 5.26
CA VAL A 583 57.40 -33.30 5.56
C VAL A 583 57.15 -33.36 7.06
N ASN A 584 55.96 -32.97 7.49
CA ASN A 584 55.54 -33.02 8.89
C ASN A 584 54.78 -34.33 9.20
N SER A 585 54.75 -34.69 10.47
CA SER A 585 53.93 -35.84 10.96
C SER A 585 52.46 -35.64 10.61
N PRO A 586 51.72 -36.72 10.36
CA PRO A 586 50.30 -36.61 10.10
C PRO A 586 49.56 -35.92 11.27
N ILE A 587 48.63 -35.02 10.92
CA ILE A 587 47.80 -34.26 11.85
C ILE A 587 46.38 -34.85 11.73
N GLN A 588 45.84 -35.38 12.81
CA GLN A 588 44.46 -35.83 12.85
C GLN A 588 43.55 -34.65 13.18
N PHE A 589 42.53 -34.43 12.35
CA PHE A 589 41.52 -33.44 12.61
C PHE A 589 40.12 -33.96 12.14
N GLY A 590 39.22 -34.15 13.08
CA GLY A 590 37.96 -34.85 12.83
C GLY A 590 38.19 -36.30 12.38
N GLN A 591 37.56 -36.71 11.29
CA GLN A 591 37.71 -38.07 10.70
C GLN A 591 38.83 -38.18 9.66
N LYS A 592 39.58 -37.10 9.40
CA LYS A 592 40.60 -37.03 8.37
C LYS A 592 42.00 -36.83 8.96
N ASN A 593 42.99 -37.20 8.18
CA ASN A 593 44.40 -36.99 8.50
C ASN A 593 45.05 -36.11 7.45
N TYR A 594 45.89 -35.17 7.89
CA TYR A 594 46.55 -34.19 7.04
C TYR A 594 48.06 -34.36 7.12
N VAL A 595 48.71 -34.58 5.99
CA VAL A 595 50.16 -34.52 5.88
C VAL A 595 50.56 -33.20 5.24
N VAL A 596 51.41 -32.45 5.91
CA VAL A 596 51.83 -31.11 5.47
C VAL A 596 53.30 -31.14 5.07
N LYS A 597 53.61 -30.87 3.79
CA LYS A 597 54.96 -30.63 3.31
C LYS A 597 55.13 -29.11 3.20
N VAL A 598 55.95 -28.56 4.09
CA VAL A 598 56.30 -27.13 4.09
C VAL A 598 57.52 -26.90 3.21
N ASP A 599 57.33 -26.06 2.18
CA ASP A 599 58.46 -25.67 1.29
C ASP A 599 59.25 -24.51 1.88
N MET A 600 58.54 -23.48 2.39
CA MET A 600 59.15 -22.34 3.07
C MET A 600 58.21 -21.66 4.06
N PHE A 601 58.77 -20.99 5.05
CA PHE A 601 58.12 -20.05 5.93
C PHE A 601 58.26 -18.63 5.36
N ILE A 602 57.21 -17.88 5.30
CA ILE A 602 57.17 -16.50 4.84
C ILE A 602 56.74 -15.62 6.02
N PRO A 603 57.64 -14.76 6.50
CA PRO A 603 57.28 -13.85 7.61
C PRO A 603 56.19 -12.90 7.21
N SER A 604 55.56 -12.25 8.20
CA SER A 604 54.60 -11.19 8.01
C SER A 604 55.10 -10.15 7.01
N THR A 605 54.31 -9.89 6.00
CA THR A 605 54.59 -8.90 4.93
C THR A 605 53.40 -8.06 4.64
N PRO A 606 53.55 -6.81 4.20
CA PRO A 606 52.42 -6.03 3.74
C PRO A 606 51.70 -6.74 2.58
N LYS A 607 50.38 -6.74 2.62
CA LYS A 607 49.53 -7.13 1.48
C LYS A 607 49.70 -6.11 0.37
N LEU A 608 49.71 -6.56 -0.87
CA LEU A 608 49.68 -5.62 -2.00
C LEU A 608 48.37 -4.86 -2.02
N LEU A 609 48.36 -3.64 -2.54
CA LEU A 609 47.15 -2.83 -2.63
C LEU A 609 45.97 -3.58 -3.28
N ASP A 610 46.27 -4.33 -4.36
CA ASP A 610 45.20 -5.10 -5.06
C ASP A 610 44.67 -6.27 -4.23
N GLU A 611 45.47 -6.83 -3.31
CA GLU A 611 45.06 -7.92 -2.41
C GLU A 611 44.14 -7.41 -1.28
N THR A 612 44.18 -6.12 -0.94
CA THR A 612 43.49 -5.52 0.17
C THR A 612 42.66 -4.28 -0.22
N ARG A 613 42.49 -4.05 -1.52
CA ARG A 613 41.91 -2.82 -2.08
C ARG A 613 40.57 -2.44 -1.45
N GLY A 614 39.66 -3.41 -1.18
CA GLY A 614 38.39 -3.15 -0.57
C GLY A 614 38.50 -2.56 0.86
N LEU A 615 39.39 -3.09 1.68
CA LEU A 615 39.63 -2.57 3.02
C LEU A 615 40.27 -1.17 2.96
N VAL A 616 41.24 -0.98 2.08
CA VAL A 616 41.90 0.32 1.90
C VAL A 616 40.92 1.39 1.43
N ILE A 617 39.98 1.06 0.52
CA ILE A 617 38.95 1.99 0.10
C ILE A 617 38.03 2.39 1.29
N THR A 618 37.63 1.43 2.11
CA THR A 618 36.80 1.71 3.28
C THR A 618 37.51 2.63 4.27
N ASP A 619 38.77 2.35 4.57
CA ASP A 619 39.56 3.18 5.48
C ASP A 619 39.85 4.56 4.89
N TYR A 620 40.06 4.65 3.58
CA TYR A 620 40.28 5.91 2.88
C TYR A 620 38.96 6.75 2.83
N GLN A 621 37.79 6.11 2.72
CA GLN A 621 36.51 6.80 2.88
C GLN A 621 36.39 7.45 4.28
N ASN A 622 36.72 6.67 5.31
CA ASN A 622 36.69 7.18 6.69
C ASN A 622 37.68 8.35 6.89
N TYR A 623 38.89 8.25 6.31
CA TYR A 623 39.88 9.32 6.34
C TYR A 623 39.37 10.59 5.63
N LEU A 624 38.82 10.45 4.42
CA LEU A 624 38.26 11.58 3.67
C LEU A 624 37.13 12.25 4.43
N GLU A 625 36.21 11.46 4.99
CA GLU A 625 35.09 11.97 5.77
C GLU A 625 35.57 12.72 7.01
N GLN A 626 36.55 12.16 7.75
CA GLN A 626 37.05 12.78 8.97
C GLN A 626 37.79 14.08 8.66
N THR A 627 38.67 14.10 7.66
CA THR A 627 39.39 15.30 7.22
C THR A 627 38.40 16.40 6.80
N TRP A 628 37.39 16.02 6.02
CA TRP A 628 36.36 16.96 5.60
C TRP A 628 35.52 17.50 6.76
N LEU A 629 35.16 16.67 7.74
CA LEU A 629 34.46 17.12 8.96
C LEU A 629 35.30 18.09 9.80
N GLU A 630 36.61 17.96 9.83
CA GLU A 630 37.51 18.91 10.48
C GLU A 630 37.47 20.29 9.77
N GLU A 631 37.46 20.29 8.44
CA GLU A 631 37.31 21.49 7.63
C GLU A 631 35.95 22.15 7.87
N LEU A 632 34.85 21.35 7.85
CA LEU A 632 33.50 21.84 8.11
C LEU A 632 33.36 22.42 9.53
N SER A 633 34.04 21.82 10.51
CA SER A 633 34.04 22.31 11.91
C SER A 633 34.75 23.67 12.08
N LYS A 634 35.66 24.02 11.16
CA LYS A 634 36.27 25.36 11.10
C LYS A 634 35.40 26.34 10.34
N LYS A 635 34.61 25.87 9.40
CA LYS A 635 33.77 26.67 8.51
C LYS A 635 32.41 27.04 9.15
N TYR A 636 31.79 26.14 9.89
CA TYR A 636 30.46 26.31 10.47
C TYR A 636 30.48 26.41 11.99
N SER A 637 29.71 27.35 12.53
CA SER A 637 29.53 27.49 13.98
C SER A 637 28.49 26.48 14.50
N PHE A 638 28.76 25.94 15.68
CA PHE A 638 27.84 25.09 16.44
C PHE A 638 27.86 25.50 17.90
N LYS A 639 26.73 26.04 18.39
CA LYS A 639 26.59 26.50 19.77
C LYS A 639 25.47 25.74 20.44
N VAL A 640 25.76 25.18 21.60
CA VAL A 640 24.81 24.48 22.46
C VAL A 640 24.30 25.45 23.52
N ILE A 641 22.99 25.50 23.72
CA ILE A 641 22.36 26.27 24.82
C ILE A 641 22.16 25.29 25.97
N GLU A 642 23.18 25.18 26.84
CA GLU A 642 23.28 24.13 27.86
C GLU A 642 22.09 24.13 28.82
N GLU A 643 21.60 25.29 29.22
CA GLU A 643 20.44 25.45 30.11
C GLU A 643 19.16 24.84 29.55
N ASN A 644 19.01 24.73 28.22
CA ASN A 644 17.83 24.22 27.59
C ASN A 644 18.00 22.75 27.14
N ILE A 645 19.19 22.37 26.63
CA ILE A 645 19.43 21.04 26.04
C ILE A 645 19.48 19.91 27.08
N TYR A 646 20.01 20.19 28.30
CA TYR A 646 20.05 19.19 29.35
C TYR A 646 18.76 19.14 30.21
N ASN A 647 17.78 20.00 29.93
CA ASN A 647 16.46 20.02 30.54
C ASN A 647 15.33 19.57 29.58
N LEU A 648 15.60 18.60 28.74
CA LEU A 648 14.66 18.14 27.68
C LEU A 648 13.40 17.47 28.25
N GLN A 649 13.45 16.90 29.45
CA GLN A 649 12.32 16.19 30.08
C GLN A 649 11.36 17.13 30.82
N ASN A 650 11.75 18.37 31.13
CA ASN A 650 10.95 19.40 31.74
C ASN A 650 10.33 20.31 30.63
#